data_c226ad928a2d556cd54931598af74894
#
_entry.id   c226ad928a2d556cd54931598af74894
#
_cell.length_a   1.000
_cell.length_b   1.000
_cell.length_c   1.000
_cell.angle_alpha   90.00
_cell.angle_beta   90.00
_cell.angle_gamma   90.00
#
_symmetry.space_group_name_H-M   'P 1'
#
loop_
_entity.id
_entity.type
_entity.pdbx_description
1 polymer ?
#
loop_
_entity_poly.entity_id
_entity_poly.type
_entity_poly.pdbx_seq_one_letter_code
_entity_poly.pdbx_strand_id
1 'polypeptide(L)'
;MNAAMKHPVWILAAVLVVLGIAAPSLGMPLSKLTEIVIYVLYGLGVNMLVGYTGLVPFGASVFFGCSTYFVAIFMLRTGGNEVVALGVAVLGSLLLALLLGLLILRRRGLYFSLLTLAASQIAFEVAFKWTALTGGENGLQGVSLSLLTTPLRLYLFTAGVAVAVAWGLWRLAHAPFGRALQALRDNEQRMSCLGYNTAHLKLSAFCLCGAVVGLAGGLLALLLQGAYADNLGWEHAGDALLMTVLGGVHQFLGPLWGAIAFVTLQDRLSLFTANWWLIFAPIIMGFALASPEGIQGLAQRLLGRQSWTLTRNQIPNRPDVIAPYQPRVKQMDLSQPVLTVRNLTNRFGSLYTARNIDLDVMPCQLHSFIGPNGAGKTTFFNLLTGLLQPTEGRISLAGRDITRLKPYQRVRLGLSRSFQIVSVFKNLTAFENVRIAVQRRHKPRFAQLLADAYRMDQVNARTWTLLAAVGLEQRAAEQCVNLSHGEQRLLEIAISLATDASLLLLDEPLAGLAQADRQVVGALIRRLAEAHAVLLIEHDMDRVLTLSDRITVLHQGALIADGKPADVAANPAVISAYLGAEREAAQEVHTPELRAPGKPVLEVKALTAGYAGSVIIDKVSFTLREGEALAILGRNGVGKTTTLKSLMGAVEISGGEVL
;
A
#
# COMPACT_ATOMS: atom_id res chain seq x y z
N MET A 1 22.45 11.20 26.51
CA MET A 1 22.90 10.59 25.24
C MET A 1 22.22 11.34 24.11
N ASN A 2 22.99 12.14 23.38
CA ASN A 2 22.52 13.16 22.42
C ASN A 2 21.65 12.54 21.31
N ALA A 3 20.64 13.29 20.83
CA ALA A 3 19.73 12.90 19.75
C ALA A 3 20.48 12.45 18.46
N ALA A 4 21.68 12.97 18.23
CA ALA A 4 22.56 12.56 17.13
C ALA A 4 22.99 11.07 17.20
N MET A 5 23.24 10.53 18.41
CA MET A 5 23.62 9.10 18.58
C MET A 5 22.45 8.13 18.39
N LYS A 6 21.20 8.62 18.30
CA LYS A 6 20.03 7.78 18.02
C LYS A 6 19.73 7.62 16.52
N HIS A 7 20.51 8.26 15.66
CA HIS A 7 20.30 8.17 14.21
C HIS A 7 20.79 6.80 13.69
N PRO A 8 19.98 6.03 12.95
CA PRO A 8 20.31 4.64 12.59
C PRO A 8 21.59 4.51 11.77
N VAL A 9 21.94 5.51 10.96
CA VAL A 9 23.18 5.48 10.18
C VAL A 9 24.43 5.55 11.07
N TRP A 10 24.39 6.32 12.17
CA TRP A 10 25.49 6.33 13.13
C TRP A 10 25.64 5.02 13.89
N ILE A 11 24.51 4.32 14.12
CA ILE A 11 24.56 2.98 14.71
C ILE A 11 25.17 2.00 13.73
N LEU A 12 24.78 2.04 12.45
CA LEU A 12 25.43 1.25 11.40
C LEU A 12 26.96 1.49 11.42
N ALA A 13 27.36 2.76 11.35
CA ALA A 13 28.79 3.11 11.36
C ALA A 13 29.51 2.59 12.61
N ALA A 14 28.92 2.77 13.80
CA ALA A 14 29.50 2.28 15.06
C ALA A 14 29.61 0.75 15.08
N VAL A 15 28.57 0.03 14.63
CA VAL A 15 28.61 -1.44 14.55
C VAL A 15 29.69 -1.91 13.60
N LEU A 16 29.85 -1.30 12.43
CA LEU A 16 30.89 -1.67 11.48
C LEU A 16 32.28 -1.39 12.02
N VAL A 17 32.50 -0.27 12.70
CA VAL A 17 33.79 0.03 13.37
C VAL A 17 34.10 -0.99 14.49
N VAL A 18 33.09 -1.28 15.33
CA VAL A 18 33.27 -2.26 16.41
C VAL A 18 33.57 -3.65 15.87
N LEU A 19 32.88 -4.09 14.84
CA LEU A 19 33.14 -5.37 14.17
C LEU A 19 34.56 -5.42 13.57
N GLY A 20 35.01 -4.35 12.93
CA GLY A 20 36.36 -4.26 12.38
C GLY A 20 37.45 -4.35 13.43
N ILE A 21 37.25 -3.71 14.59
CA ILE A 21 38.21 -3.77 15.74
C ILE A 21 38.17 -5.15 16.42
N ALA A 22 36.95 -5.71 16.57
CA ALA A 22 36.73 -7.00 17.23
C ALA A 22 37.11 -8.21 16.34
N ALA A 23 37.36 -8.02 15.06
CA ALA A 23 37.65 -9.08 14.10
C ALA A 23 38.73 -10.08 14.58
N PRO A 24 39.89 -9.62 15.06
CA PRO A 24 40.95 -10.55 15.52
C PRO A 24 40.54 -11.37 16.74
N SER A 25 39.82 -10.76 17.70
CA SER A 25 39.35 -11.45 18.91
C SER A 25 38.20 -12.44 18.63
N LEU A 26 37.43 -12.22 17.56
CA LEU A 26 36.33 -13.11 17.11
C LEU A 26 36.84 -14.27 16.23
N GLY A 27 38.12 -14.26 15.86
CA GLY A 27 38.71 -15.23 14.93
C GLY A 27 38.11 -15.15 13.52
N MET A 28 37.54 -14.02 13.15
CA MET A 28 36.95 -13.79 11.82
C MET A 28 37.92 -13.04 10.92
N PRO A 29 38.21 -13.54 9.72
CA PRO A 29 39.02 -12.80 8.75
C PRO A 29 38.30 -11.57 8.27
N LEU A 30 39.03 -10.49 7.96
CA LEU A 30 38.49 -9.24 7.42
C LEU A 30 37.67 -9.42 6.11
N SER A 31 38.02 -10.45 5.32
CA SER A 31 37.26 -10.83 4.13
C SER A 31 35.81 -11.21 4.45
N LYS A 32 35.61 -11.98 5.53
CA LYS A 32 34.25 -12.34 6.00
C LYS A 32 33.45 -11.13 6.51
N LEU A 33 34.11 -10.20 7.20
CA LEU A 33 33.45 -8.96 7.60
C LEU A 33 33.10 -8.09 6.40
N THR A 34 33.96 -8.04 5.38
CA THR A 34 33.66 -7.34 4.11
C THR A 34 32.44 -7.97 3.42
N GLU A 35 32.36 -9.30 3.41
CA GLU A 35 31.21 -10.05 2.91
C GLU A 35 29.92 -9.67 3.65
N ILE A 36 29.94 -9.63 4.98
CA ILE A 36 28.78 -9.18 5.78
C ILE A 36 28.34 -7.77 5.36
N VAL A 37 29.27 -6.83 5.19
CA VAL A 37 28.93 -5.45 4.77
C VAL A 37 28.33 -5.42 3.37
N ILE A 38 28.81 -6.23 2.45
CA ILE A 38 28.26 -6.39 1.10
C ILE A 38 26.80 -6.91 1.18
N TYR A 39 26.55 -7.93 1.99
CA TYR A 39 25.21 -8.46 2.20
C TYR A 39 24.27 -7.48 2.91
N VAL A 40 24.80 -6.62 3.81
CA VAL A 40 24.03 -5.49 4.36
C VAL A 40 23.55 -4.55 3.27
N LEU A 41 24.42 -4.18 2.33
CA LEU A 41 24.04 -3.36 1.17
C LEU A 41 23.01 -4.06 0.29
N TYR A 42 23.21 -5.34 0.02
CA TYR A 42 22.27 -6.16 -0.74
C TYR A 42 20.88 -6.16 -0.08
N GLY A 43 20.83 -6.47 1.22
CA GLY A 43 19.60 -6.45 2.00
C GLY A 43 18.96 -5.06 2.08
N LEU A 44 19.71 -3.97 2.22
CA LEU A 44 19.19 -2.60 2.21
C LEU A 44 18.54 -2.28 0.87
N GLY A 45 19.13 -2.67 -0.26
CA GLY A 45 18.57 -2.50 -1.59
C GLY A 45 17.25 -3.26 -1.75
N VAL A 46 17.21 -4.53 -1.35
CA VAL A 46 15.99 -5.38 -1.38
C VAL A 46 14.92 -4.84 -0.44
N ASN A 47 15.28 -4.35 0.76
CA ASN A 47 14.33 -3.79 1.72
C ASN A 47 13.65 -2.50 1.21
N MET A 48 14.29 -1.75 0.30
CA MET A 48 13.62 -0.62 -0.37
C MET A 48 12.42 -1.06 -1.23
N LEU A 49 12.42 -2.29 -1.75
CA LEU A 49 11.26 -2.85 -2.43
C LEU A 49 10.31 -3.52 -1.45
N VAL A 50 10.78 -4.47 -0.66
CA VAL A 50 9.93 -5.27 0.24
C VAL A 50 9.32 -4.38 1.32
N GLY A 51 10.14 -3.66 2.06
CA GLY A 51 9.72 -2.86 3.22
C GLY A 51 8.95 -1.60 2.84
N TYR A 52 9.34 -0.90 1.76
CA TYR A 52 8.74 0.39 1.41
C TYR A 52 7.66 0.31 0.33
N THR A 53 7.73 -0.65 -0.60
CA THR A 53 6.73 -0.75 -1.69
C THR A 53 5.86 -2.00 -1.62
N GLY A 54 6.20 -2.98 -0.79
CA GLY A 54 5.51 -4.27 -0.74
C GLY A 54 5.77 -5.18 -1.95
N LEU A 55 6.74 -4.82 -2.79
CA LEU A 55 7.15 -5.65 -3.93
C LEU A 55 8.23 -6.62 -3.49
N VAL A 56 7.99 -7.92 -3.60
CA VAL A 56 8.92 -8.97 -3.18
C VAL A 56 9.64 -9.55 -4.40
N PRO A 57 10.89 -9.14 -4.70
CA PRO A 57 11.65 -9.65 -5.84
C PRO A 57 12.32 -10.98 -5.46
N PHE A 58 11.87 -12.11 -5.99
CA PHE A 58 12.52 -13.42 -5.79
C PHE A 58 13.77 -13.58 -6.65
N GLY A 59 14.06 -12.67 -7.56
CA GLY A 59 15.22 -12.70 -8.42
C GLY A 59 16.08 -11.43 -8.33
N ALA A 60 16.22 -10.85 -7.14
CA ALA A 60 17.12 -9.71 -6.93
C ALA A 60 18.59 -10.04 -7.24
N SER A 61 18.96 -11.33 -7.20
CA SER A 61 20.26 -11.85 -7.61
C SER A 61 20.65 -11.51 -9.05
N VAL A 62 19.68 -11.24 -9.95
CA VAL A 62 19.99 -10.80 -11.32
C VAL A 62 20.83 -9.51 -11.31
N PHE A 63 20.54 -8.55 -10.42
CA PHE A 63 21.32 -7.32 -10.31
C PHE A 63 22.65 -7.56 -9.61
N PHE A 64 22.62 -8.39 -8.57
CA PHE A 64 23.78 -8.75 -7.76
C PHE A 64 24.83 -9.49 -8.61
N GLY A 65 24.44 -10.58 -9.29
CA GLY A 65 25.32 -11.38 -10.09
C GLY A 65 25.73 -10.72 -11.41
N CYS A 66 24.81 -10.06 -12.17
CA CYS A 66 25.20 -9.36 -13.39
C CYS A 66 26.24 -8.26 -13.10
N SER A 67 26.16 -7.58 -11.98
CA SER A 67 27.12 -6.53 -11.63
C SER A 67 28.52 -7.08 -11.34
N THR A 68 28.66 -8.32 -10.84
CA THR A 68 29.97 -8.95 -10.71
C THR A 68 30.65 -9.10 -12.08
N TYR A 69 29.87 -9.50 -13.08
CA TYR A 69 30.36 -9.60 -14.46
C TYR A 69 30.67 -8.23 -15.09
N PHE A 70 29.86 -7.20 -14.82
CA PHE A 70 30.16 -5.85 -15.31
C PHE A 70 31.48 -5.34 -14.79
N VAL A 71 31.79 -5.54 -13.51
CA VAL A 71 33.09 -5.20 -12.92
C VAL A 71 34.22 -6.05 -13.50
N ALA A 72 34.07 -7.38 -13.49
CA ALA A 72 35.13 -8.29 -13.94
C ALA A 72 35.48 -8.06 -15.42
N ILE A 73 34.49 -7.98 -16.32
CA ILE A 73 34.71 -7.73 -17.73
C ILE A 73 35.40 -6.37 -17.97
N PHE A 74 34.93 -5.32 -17.25
CA PHE A 74 35.53 -3.99 -17.36
C PHE A 74 36.99 -4.01 -16.94
N MET A 75 37.30 -4.54 -15.76
CA MET A 75 38.67 -4.55 -15.21
C MET A 75 39.60 -5.41 -16.03
N LEU A 76 39.18 -6.61 -16.46
CA LEU A 76 40.00 -7.51 -17.27
C LEU A 76 40.31 -6.95 -18.66
N ARG A 77 39.38 -6.18 -19.25
CA ARG A 77 39.57 -5.63 -20.60
C ARG A 77 40.30 -4.30 -20.61
N THR A 78 40.10 -3.46 -19.59
CA THR A 78 40.62 -2.09 -19.60
C THR A 78 41.80 -1.88 -18.64
N GLY A 79 42.03 -2.82 -17.69
CA GLY A 79 42.97 -2.61 -16.59
C GLY A 79 42.53 -1.43 -15.67
N GLY A 80 41.24 -1.08 -15.70
CA GLY A 80 40.73 0.14 -15.11
C GLY A 80 40.71 0.15 -13.58
N ASN A 81 40.45 1.34 -13.04
CA ASN A 81 40.37 1.58 -11.59
C ASN A 81 39.08 0.98 -11.01
N GLU A 82 39.18 0.44 -9.80
CA GLU A 82 38.07 -0.21 -9.06
C GLU A 82 36.85 0.74 -8.87
N VAL A 83 37.11 2.03 -8.62
CA VAL A 83 36.02 3.02 -8.42
C VAL A 83 35.22 3.22 -9.71
N VAL A 84 35.92 3.28 -10.87
CA VAL A 84 35.25 3.38 -12.18
C VAL A 84 34.48 2.09 -12.47
N ALA A 85 35.07 0.92 -12.17
CA ALA A 85 34.40 -0.37 -12.32
C ALA A 85 33.10 -0.45 -11.50
N LEU A 86 33.09 0.04 -10.25
CA LEU A 86 31.87 0.15 -9.45
C LEU A 86 30.86 1.12 -10.08
N GLY A 87 31.31 2.21 -10.70
CA GLY A 87 30.44 3.08 -11.48
C GLY A 87 29.75 2.35 -12.64
N VAL A 88 30.52 1.50 -13.37
CA VAL A 88 29.99 0.64 -14.44
C VAL A 88 28.98 -0.38 -13.88
N ALA A 89 29.26 -0.98 -12.73
CA ALA A 89 28.33 -1.90 -12.07
C ALA A 89 27.00 -1.24 -11.75
N VAL A 90 27.02 -0.05 -11.13
CA VAL A 90 25.81 0.71 -10.78
C VAL A 90 25.02 1.12 -12.02
N LEU A 91 25.67 1.68 -13.03
CA LEU A 91 25.02 2.11 -14.27
C LEU A 91 24.45 0.93 -15.07
N GLY A 92 25.22 -0.18 -15.17
CA GLY A 92 24.78 -1.40 -15.83
C GLY A 92 23.56 -2.03 -15.13
N SER A 93 23.61 -2.11 -13.81
CA SER A 93 22.49 -2.65 -13.02
C SER A 93 21.28 -1.72 -13.03
N LEU A 94 21.46 -0.41 -13.05
CA LEU A 94 20.38 0.56 -13.20
C LEU A 94 19.69 0.40 -14.56
N LEU A 95 20.47 0.26 -15.63
CA LEU A 95 19.93 0.04 -16.99
C LEU A 95 19.19 -1.29 -17.07
N LEU A 96 19.77 -2.35 -16.52
CA LEU A 96 19.13 -3.67 -16.43
C LEU A 96 17.81 -3.60 -15.63
N ALA A 97 17.81 -2.89 -14.50
CA ALA A 97 16.61 -2.69 -13.70
C ALA A 97 15.54 -1.88 -14.45
N LEU A 98 15.94 -0.88 -15.23
CA LEU A 98 15.01 -0.13 -16.08
C LEU A 98 14.37 -1.05 -17.14
N LEU A 99 15.17 -1.84 -17.85
CA LEU A 99 14.68 -2.76 -18.89
C LEU A 99 13.75 -3.83 -18.31
N LEU A 100 14.18 -4.54 -17.27
CA LEU A 100 13.37 -5.55 -16.60
C LEU A 100 12.14 -4.93 -15.94
N GLY A 101 12.27 -3.76 -15.32
CA GLY A 101 11.17 -3.07 -14.67
C GLY A 101 10.05 -2.68 -15.63
N LEU A 102 10.37 -2.21 -16.84
CA LEU A 102 9.39 -1.90 -17.89
C LEU A 102 8.58 -3.13 -18.33
N LEU A 103 9.17 -4.31 -18.27
CA LEU A 103 8.53 -5.58 -18.63
C LEU A 103 7.75 -6.16 -17.46
N ILE A 104 8.38 -6.32 -16.30
CA ILE A 104 7.91 -7.13 -15.18
C ILE A 104 6.88 -6.38 -14.33
N LEU A 105 7.03 -5.05 -14.11
CA LEU A 105 6.13 -4.26 -13.26
C LEU A 105 4.71 -4.09 -13.82
N ARG A 106 4.45 -4.58 -15.04
CA ARG A 106 3.08 -4.67 -15.59
C ARG A 106 2.24 -5.71 -14.85
N ARG A 107 2.89 -6.68 -14.20
CA ARG A 107 2.23 -7.72 -13.39
C ARG A 107 2.33 -7.38 -11.90
N ARG A 108 1.44 -7.97 -11.08
CA ARG A 108 1.33 -7.68 -9.65
C ARG A 108 1.41 -8.96 -8.82
N GLY A 109 1.71 -8.80 -7.52
CA GLY A 109 1.73 -9.90 -6.56
C GLY A 109 2.71 -11.01 -6.94
N LEU A 110 2.27 -12.25 -6.80
CA LEU A 110 3.10 -13.44 -7.04
C LEU A 110 3.72 -13.48 -8.46
N TYR A 111 2.98 -13.02 -9.47
CA TYR A 111 3.51 -12.98 -10.85
C TYR A 111 4.75 -12.09 -10.98
N PHE A 112 4.80 -10.96 -10.26
CA PHE A 112 6.00 -10.11 -10.22
C PHE A 112 7.18 -10.88 -9.62
N SER A 113 6.98 -11.57 -8.50
CA SER A 113 8.03 -12.34 -7.83
C SER A 113 8.57 -13.46 -8.70
N LEU A 114 7.69 -14.23 -9.36
CA LEU A 114 8.09 -15.32 -10.26
C LEU A 114 8.79 -14.83 -11.52
N LEU A 115 8.36 -13.69 -12.09
CA LEU A 115 9.04 -13.13 -13.27
C LEU A 115 10.44 -12.60 -12.93
N THR A 116 10.64 -12.04 -11.73
CA THR A 116 11.99 -11.66 -11.29
C THR A 116 12.89 -12.87 -11.07
N LEU A 117 12.35 -13.97 -10.52
CA LEU A 117 13.07 -15.23 -10.37
C LEU A 117 13.44 -15.83 -11.73
N ALA A 118 12.51 -15.84 -12.69
CA ALA A 118 12.79 -16.29 -14.05
C ALA A 118 13.89 -15.46 -14.72
N ALA A 119 13.90 -14.14 -14.50
CA ALA A 119 14.94 -13.26 -15.03
C ALA A 119 16.33 -13.60 -14.46
N SER A 120 16.44 -13.92 -13.15
CA SER A 120 17.70 -14.35 -12.56
C SER A 120 18.17 -15.70 -13.11
N GLN A 121 17.23 -16.65 -13.25
CA GLN A 121 17.56 -17.96 -13.80
C GLN A 121 17.99 -17.89 -15.27
N ILE A 122 17.35 -17.06 -16.09
CA ILE A 122 17.80 -16.81 -17.48
C ILE A 122 19.20 -16.21 -17.49
N ALA A 123 19.49 -15.24 -16.62
CA ALA A 123 20.82 -14.64 -16.53
C ALA A 123 21.86 -15.65 -16.07
N PHE A 124 21.52 -16.55 -15.13
CA PHE A 124 22.37 -17.66 -14.68
C PHE A 124 22.70 -18.58 -15.87
N GLU A 125 21.70 -19.06 -16.61
CA GLU A 125 21.91 -19.95 -17.75
C GLU A 125 22.75 -19.31 -18.84
N VAL A 126 22.54 -18.01 -19.11
CA VAL A 126 23.37 -17.26 -20.07
C VAL A 126 24.82 -17.17 -19.57
N ALA A 127 25.03 -16.80 -18.31
CA ALA A 127 26.38 -16.71 -17.73
C ALA A 127 27.10 -18.06 -17.70
N PHE A 128 26.39 -19.13 -17.37
CA PHE A 128 26.94 -20.48 -17.27
C PHE A 128 27.32 -21.06 -18.65
N LYS A 129 26.53 -20.78 -19.68
CA LYS A 129 26.73 -21.34 -21.02
C LYS A 129 27.61 -20.49 -21.96
N TRP A 130 27.70 -19.18 -21.72
CA TRP A 130 28.46 -18.28 -22.64
C TRP A 130 29.94 -18.19 -22.25
N THR A 131 30.68 -19.28 -22.46
CA THR A 131 32.08 -19.43 -22.08
C THR A 131 32.98 -18.32 -22.60
N ALA A 132 32.76 -17.84 -23.84
CA ALA A 132 33.59 -16.82 -24.48
C ALA A 132 33.52 -15.43 -23.79
N LEU A 133 32.41 -15.08 -23.12
CA LEU A 133 32.23 -13.78 -22.48
C LEU A 133 32.33 -13.85 -20.96
N THR A 134 31.79 -14.90 -20.36
CA THR A 134 31.60 -15.02 -18.93
C THR A 134 32.53 -16.03 -18.27
N GLY A 135 33.29 -16.78 -19.06
CA GLY A 135 34.12 -17.90 -18.58
C GLY A 135 33.31 -19.17 -18.27
N GLY A 136 31.97 -19.15 -18.43
CA GLY A 136 31.09 -20.29 -18.19
C GLY A 136 31.09 -20.74 -16.73
N GLU A 137 31.20 -22.05 -16.49
CA GLU A 137 31.22 -22.66 -15.15
C GLU A 137 32.41 -22.14 -14.31
N ASN A 138 33.59 -21.93 -14.88
CA ASN A 138 34.76 -21.44 -14.17
C ASN A 138 34.67 -19.96 -13.80
N GLY A 139 33.75 -19.22 -14.40
CA GLY A 139 33.62 -17.78 -14.20
C GLY A 139 34.80 -16.98 -14.74
N LEU A 140 34.81 -15.69 -14.48
CA LEU A 140 35.92 -14.78 -14.78
C LEU A 140 36.79 -14.62 -13.55
N GLN A 141 38.08 -14.90 -13.66
CA GLN A 141 39.07 -14.82 -12.57
C GLN A 141 40.18 -13.85 -12.95
N GLY A 142 41.01 -13.47 -11.96
CA GLY A 142 42.19 -12.66 -12.20
C GLY A 142 41.94 -11.16 -12.21
N VAL A 143 40.85 -10.69 -11.61
CA VAL A 143 40.62 -9.26 -11.38
C VAL A 143 41.69 -8.72 -10.43
N SER A 144 42.61 -7.91 -10.92
CA SER A 144 43.67 -7.31 -10.13
C SER A 144 43.25 -6.00 -9.49
N LEU A 145 43.50 -5.84 -8.20
CA LEU A 145 43.21 -4.62 -7.45
C LEU A 145 44.45 -3.70 -7.43
N SER A 146 44.23 -2.41 -7.74
CA SER A 146 45.28 -1.40 -7.74
C SER A 146 45.26 -0.49 -6.50
N LEU A 147 44.06 -0.07 -6.05
CA LEU A 147 43.85 0.82 -4.89
C LEU A 147 43.51 0.05 -3.63
N LEU A 148 42.72 -1.01 -3.75
CA LEU A 148 42.15 -1.78 -2.64
C LEU A 148 42.90 -3.08 -2.38
N THR A 149 44.22 -3.03 -2.47
CA THR A 149 45.14 -4.20 -2.46
C THR A 149 45.17 -4.95 -1.12
N THR A 150 44.85 -4.30 -0.02
CA THR A 150 44.88 -4.96 1.31
C THR A 150 43.46 -5.23 1.83
N PRO A 151 43.23 -6.35 2.53
CA PRO A 151 41.92 -6.67 3.11
C PRO A 151 41.35 -5.54 3.99
N LEU A 152 42.18 -4.81 4.70
CA LEU A 152 41.78 -3.69 5.53
C LEU A 152 41.31 -2.50 4.70
N ARG A 153 41.99 -2.15 3.61
CA ARG A 153 41.56 -1.07 2.69
C ARG A 153 40.24 -1.41 2.05
N LEU A 154 40.06 -2.63 1.58
CA LEU A 154 38.81 -3.10 1.00
C LEU A 154 37.66 -3.05 2.01
N TYR A 155 37.89 -3.50 3.25
CA TYR A 155 36.92 -3.44 4.33
C TYR A 155 36.49 -1.98 4.64
N LEU A 156 37.45 -1.09 4.87
CA LEU A 156 37.17 0.32 5.19
C LEU A 156 36.45 1.02 4.06
N PHE A 157 36.85 0.78 2.81
CA PHE A 157 36.20 1.32 1.63
C PHE A 157 34.74 0.82 1.54
N THR A 158 34.52 -0.50 1.65
CA THR A 158 33.17 -1.11 1.59
C THR A 158 32.28 -0.62 2.73
N ALA A 159 32.81 -0.51 3.95
CA ALA A 159 32.11 0.04 5.09
C ALA A 159 31.75 1.52 4.90
N GLY A 160 32.67 2.32 4.35
CA GLY A 160 32.39 3.73 4.01
C GLY A 160 31.30 3.87 2.97
N VAL A 161 31.34 3.07 1.92
CA VAL A 161 30.29 3.01 0.89
C VAL A 161 28.95 2.59 1.49
N ALA A 162 28.93 1.58 2.37
CA ALA A 162 27.71 1.12 3.03
C ALA A 162 27.06 2.21 3.90
N VAL A 163 27.86 2.95 4.67
CA VAL A 163 27.39 4.08 5.48
C VAL A 163 26.86 5.21 4.61
N ALA A 164 27.54 5.55 3.51
CA ALA A 164 27.10 6.59 2.56
C ALA A 164 25.77 6.22 1.88
N VAL A 165 25.64 4.98 1.40
CA VAL A 165 24.40 4.47 0.79
C VAL A 165 23.28 4.42 1.82
N ALA A 166 23.53 3.89 3.02
CA ALA A 166 22.53 3.87 4.09
C ALA A 166 22.07 5.29 4.46
N TRP A 167 22.98 6.26 4.50
CA TRP A 167 22.62 7.66 4.72
C TRP A 167 21.71 8.19 3.61
N GLY A 168 22.05 7.95 2.36
CA GLY A 168 21.23 8.35 1.20
C GLY A 168 19.85 7.70 1.23
N LEU A 169 19.77 6.39 1.49
CA LEU A 169 18.51 5.66 1.59
C LEU A 169 17.66 6.12 2.77
N TRP A 170 18.28 6.40 3.93
CA TRP A 170 17.58 6.96 5.09
C TRP A 170 16.97 8.34 4.78
N ARG A 171 17.74 9.21 4.14
CA ARG A 171 17.25 10.53 3.69
C ARG A 171 16.09 10.37 2.71
N LEU A 172 16.23 9.48 1.74
CA LEU A 172 15.21 9.21 0.73
C LEU A 172 13.93 8.61 1.35
N ALA A 173 14.07 7.74 2.33
CA ALA A 173 12.96 7.13 3.06
C ALA A 173 12.07 8.17 3.78
N HIS A 174 12.69 9.24 4.30
CA HIS A 174 12.01 10.34 4.99
C HIS A 174 11.63 11.50 4.05
N ALA A 175 12.08 11.46 2.81
CA ALA A 175 11.72 12.43 1.78
C ALA A 175 10.29 12.18 1.25
N PRO A 176 9.69 13.13 0.52
CA PRO A 176 8.39 12.98 -0.11
C PRO A 176 8.23 11.70 -0.94
N PHE A 177 9.29 11.29 -1.62
CA PHE A 177 9.32 10.06 -2.42
C PHE A 177 9.15 8.80 -1.55
N GLY A 178 9.92 8.66 -0.47
CA GLY A 178 9.84 7.50 0.42
C GLY A 178 8.46 7.39 1.11
N ARG A 179 7.87 8.54 1.50
CA ARG A 179 6.50 8.56 2.03
C ARG A 179 5.46 8.12 1.01
N ALA A 180 5.64 8.50 -0.26
CA ALA A 180 4.76 8.04 -1.34
C ALA A 180 4.90 6.53 -1.59
N LEU A 181 6.11 5.95 -1.42
CA LEU A 181 6.31 4.49 -1.52
C LEU A 181 5.60 3.74 -0.38
N GLN A 182 5.66 4.24 0.85
CA GLN A 182 4.95 3.63 1.99
C GLN A 182 3.43 3.64 1.78
N ALA A 183 2.87 4.74 1.31
CA ALA A 183 1.47 4.83 0.96
C ALA A 183 1.09 3.91 -0.22
N LEU A 184 1.99 3.76 -1.21
CA LEU A 184 1.81 2.84 -2.33
C LEU A 184 1.72 1.38 -1.84
N ARG A 185 2.54 1.01 -0.86
CA ARG A 185 2.51 -0.32 -0.23
C ARG A 185 1.16 -0.59 0.44
N ASP A 186 0.64 0.39 1.17
CA ASP A 186 -0.61 0.25 1.90
C ASP A 186 -1.82 0.16 0.96
N ASN A 187 -1.88 1.03 -0.08
CA ASN A 187 -2.99 1.03 -1.02
C ASN A 187 -2.62 1.66 -2.39
N GLU A 188 -2.29 0.82 -3.36
CA GLU A 188 -1.93 1.27 -4.72
C GLU A 188 -3.09 1.96 -5.44
N GLN A 189 -4.31 1.44 -5.29
CA GLN A 189 -5.48 1.99 -5.98
C GLN A 189 -5.78 3.41 -5.47
N ARG A 190 -5.71 3.61 -4.14
CA ARG A 190 -5.87 4.95 -3.53
C ARG A 190 -4.82 5.92 -4.04
N MET A 191 -3.55 5.51 -4.11
CA MET A 191 -2.47 6.35 -4.64
C MET A 191 -2.74 6.83 -6.08
N SER A 192 -3.27 5.96 -6.93
CA SER A 192 -3.68 6.35 -8.30
C SER A 192 -4.80 7.39 -8.27
N CYS A 193 -5.77 7.24 -7.35
CA CYS A 193 -6.88 8.18 -7.14
C CYS A 193 -6.47 9.48 -6.41
N LEU A 194 -5.23 9.59 -5.94
CA LEU A 194 -4.62 10.84 -5.45
C LEU A 194 -3.78 11.54 -6.53
N GLY A 195 -3.75 11.02 -7.75
CA GLY A 195 -3.04 11.60 -8.90
C GLY A 195 -1.57 11.19 -9.02
N TYR A 196 -1.12 10.16 -8.27
CA TYR A 196 0.21 9.58 -8.43
C TYR A 196 0.25 8.57 -9.58
N ASN A 197 1.31 8.62 -10.39
CA ASN A 197 1.59 7.57 -11.35
C ASN A 197 2.29 6.41 -10.62
N THR A 198 1.51 5.41 -10.21
CA THR A 198 2.00 4.26 -9.43
C THR A 198 3.03 3.43 -10.19
N ALA A 199 2.92 3.34 -11.53
CA ALA A 199 3.88 2.64 -12.36
C ALA A 199 5.26 3.30 -12.32
N HIS A 200 5.33 4.65 -12.39
CA HIS A 200 6.61 5.36 -12.29
C HIS A 200 7.20 5.25 -10.87
N LEU A 201 6.37 5.30 -9.80
CA LEU A 201 6.87 5.12 -8.44
C LEU A 201 7.49 3.72 -8.25
N LYS A 202 6.82 2.67 -8.73
CA LYS A 202 7.35 1.30 -8.71
C LYS A 202 8.64 1.15 -9.50
N LEU A 203 8.66 1.70 -10.72
CA LEU A 203 9.83 1.65 -11.58
C LEU A 203 11.02 2.36 -10.94
N SER A 204 10.81 3.55 -10.37
CA SER A 204 11.88 4.30 -9.69
C SER A 204 12.42 3.54 -8.47
N ALA A 205 11.55 2.90 -7.68
CA ALA A 205 11.97 2.08 -6.55
C ALA A 205 12.73 0.82 -7.02
N PHE A 206 12.30 0.20 -8.12
CA PHE A 206 12.96 -0.97 -8.69
C PHE A 206 14.33 -0.63 -9.25
N CYS A 207 14.47 0.51 -9.94
CA CYS A 207 15.75 1.03 -10.41
C CYS A 207 16.70 1.37 -9.25
N LEU A 208 16.18 1.96 -8.17
CA LEU A 208 16.96 2.24 -6.96
C LEU A 208 17.46 0.94 -6.30
N CYS A 209 16.60 -0.07 -6.19
CA CYS A 209 17.00 -1.39 -5.72
C CYS A 209 18.10 -1.97 -6.61
N GLY A 210 17.91 -1.98 -7.94
CA GLY A 210 18.90 -2.48 -8.88
C GLY A 210 20.25 -1.78 -8.77
N ALA A 211 20.25 -0.45 -8.58
CA ALA A 211 21.49 0.32 -8.41
C ALA A 211 22.23 -0.03 -7.11
N VAL A 212 21.52 -0.15 -5.97
CA VAL A 212 22.12 -0.49 -4.67
C VAL A 212 22.59 -1.94 -4.65
N VAL A 213 21.78 -2.86 -5.15
CA VAL A 213 22.12 -4.29 -5.26
C VAL A 213 23.29 -4.49 -6.23
N GLY A 214 23.29 -3.75 -7.36
CA GLY A 214 24.39 -3.78 -8.31
C GLY A 214 25.70 -3.25 -7.73
N LEU A 215 25.65 -2.22 -6.87
CA LEU A 215 26.83 -1.77 -6.14
C LEU A 215 27.35 -2.85 -5.20
N ALA A 216 26.43 -3.53 -4.48
CA ALA A 216 26.82 -4.64 -3.60
C ALA A 216 27.47 -5.79 -4.36
N GLY A 217 26.92 -6.19 -5.51
CA GLY A 217 27.53 -7.22 -6.36
C GLY A 217 28.87 -6.78 -6.97
N GLY A 218 28.99 -5.50 -7.35
CA GLY A 218 30.29 -4.96 -7.80
C GLY A 218 31.37 -5.03 -6.73
N LEU A 219 31.03 -4.75 -5.47
CA LEU A 219 31.94 -4.90 -4.31
C LEU A 219 32.28 -6.38 -4.06
N LEU A 220 31.33 -7.30 -4.30
CA LEU A 220 31.59 -8.73 -4.22
C LEU A 220 32.61 -9.18 -5.25
N ALA A 221 32.53 -8.67 -6.49
CA ALA A 221 33.49 -8.98 -7.53
C ALA A 221 34.93 -8.55 -7.15
N LEU A 222 35.07 -7.40 -6.47
CA LEU A 222 36.37 -6.95 -5.95
C LEU A 222 36.86 -7.84 -4.78
N LEU A 223 35.94 -8.30 -3.91
CA LEU A 223 36.29 -9.19 -2.81
C LEU A 223 36.74 -10.57 -3.30
N LEU A 224 36.00 -11.15 -4.24
CA LEU A 224 36.29 -12.47 -4.83
C LEU A 224 37.36 -12.42 -5.92
N GLN A 225 37.76 -11.21 -6.37
CA GLN A 225 38.63 -10.97 -7.51
C GLN A 225 38.20 -11.69 -8.79
N GLY A 226 36.85 -11.79 -8.96
CA GLY A 226 36.24 -12.51 -10.06
C GLY A 226 34.72 -12.39 -10.10
N ALA A 227 34.13 -13.05 -11.10
CA ALA A 227 32.69 -13.16 -11.25
C ALA A 227 32.30 -14.61 -11.54
N TYR A 228 31.31 -15.13 -10.84
CA TYR A 228 30.87 -16.51 -10.91
C TYR A 228 29.37 -16.57 -11.20
N ALA A 229 28.94 -17.56 -12.00
CA ALA A 229 27.55 -17.74 -12.39
C ALA A 229 26.64 -17.97 -11.17
N ASP A 230 27.14 -18.65 -10.13
CA ASP A 230 26.37 -18.96 -8.91
C ASP A 230 25.81 -17.70 -8.25
N ASN A 231 26.48 -16.56 -8.34
CA ASN A 231 25.97 -15.29 -7.81
C ASN A 231 24.65 -14.81 -8.46
N LEU A 232 24.26 -15.39 -9.60
CA LEU A 232 22.98 -15.18 -10.28
C LEU A 232 21.91 -16.17 -9.85
N GLY A 233 22.31 -17.23 -9.15
CA GLY A 233 21.44 -18.33 -8.75
C GLY A 233 20.27 -17.90 -7.85
N TRP A 234 19.23 -18.71 -7.86
CA TRP A 234 18.04 -18.50 -7.03
C TRP A 234 18.34 -18.56 -5.52
N GLU A 235 19.40 -19.26 -5.12
CA GLU A 235 19.85 -19.37 -3.71
C GLU A 235 20.23 -17.98 -3.18
N HIS A 236 21.09 -17.24 -3.89
CA HIS A 236 21.48 -15.88 -3.51
C HIS A 236 20.33 -14.86 -3.55
N ALA A 237 19.31 -15.12 -4.37
CA ALA A 237 18.07 -14.34 -4.33
C ALA A 237 17.29 -14.60 -3.04
N GLY A 238 17.22 -15.85 -2.59
CA GLY A 238 16.65 -16.28 -1.32
C GLY A 238 17.36 -15.66 -0.12
N ASP A 239 18.68 -15.66 -0.13
CA ASP A 239 19.51 -15.14 0.97
C ASP A 239 19.17 -13.69 1.33
N ALA A 240 19.05 -12.81 0.33
CA ALA A 240 18.71 -11.40 0.56
C ALA A 240 17.34 -11.22 1.20
N LEU A 241 16.35 -12.03 0.79
CA LEU A 241 15.03 -12.02 1.39
C LEU A 241 15.06 -12.56 2.81
N LEU A 242 15.74 -13.68 3.04
CA LEU A 242 15.88 -14.27 4.37
C LEU A 242 16.56 -13.31 5.34
N MET A 243 17.67 -12.66 4.94
CA MET A 243 18.32 -11.63 5.75
C MET A 243 17.41 -10.47 6.08
N THR A 244 16.62 -10.00 5.10
CA THR A 244 15.70 -8.89 5.29
C THR A 244 14.56 -9.27 6.24
N VAL A 245 14.01 -10.47 6.12
CA VAL A 245 12.92 -10.98 6.99
C VAL A 245 13.46 -11.24 8.40
N LEU A 246 14.59 -11.95 8.51
CA LEU A 246 15.23 -12.27 9.80
C LEU A 246 15.56 -11.00 10.59
N GLY A 247 16.10 -9.99 9.93
CA GLY A 247 16.44 -8.71 10.56
C GLY A 247 15.25 -7.83 10.90
N GLY A 248 14.17 -7.94 10.11
CA GLY A 248 12.91 -7.18 10.24
C GLY A 248 12.61 -6.29 9.05
N VAL A 249 11.65 -6.68 8.22
CA VAL A 249 11.25 -5.99 6.97
C VAL A 249 10.82 -4.54 7.20
N HIS A 250 10.16 -4.25 8.32
CA HIS A 250 9.64 -2.92 8.64
C HIS A 250 10.65 -2.04 9.40
N GLN A 251 11.89 -2.52 9.53
CA GLN A 251 12.96 -1.82 10.21
C GLN A 251 14.03 -1.38 9.22
N PHE A 252 14.50 -0.13 9.33
CA PHE A 252 15.53 0.38 8.41
C PHE A 252 16.86 -0.39 8.52
N LEU A 253 17.29 -0.69 9.75
CA LEU A 253 18.50 -1.47 10.02
C LEU A 253 18.25 -2.99 10.12
N GLY A 254 17.02 -3.45 9.77
CA GLY A 254 16.73 -4.88 9.71
C GLY A 254 17.80 -5.66 8.92
N PRO A 255 18.09 -5.29 7.67
CA PRO A 255 19.11 -5.97 6.87
C PRO A 255 20.50 -6.05 7.50
N LEU A 256 20.90 -5.08 8.33
CA LEU A 256 22.16 -5.13 9.06
C LEU A 256 22.19 -6.34 10.02
N TRP A 257 21.17 -6.43 10.89
CA TRP A 257 21.10 -7.51 11.86
C TRP A 257 20.86 -8.87 11.21
N GLY A 258 20.06 -8.87 10.15
CA GLY A 258 19.81 -10.06 9.34
C GLY A 258 21.06 -10.59 8.66
N ALA A 259 21.85 -9.73 8.01
CA ALA A 259 23.09 -10.13 7.36
C ALA A 259 24.15 -10.63 8.36
N ILE A 260 24.32 -9.93 9.49
CA ILE A 260 25.23 -10.37 10.56
C ILE A 260 24.82 -11.77 11.05
N ALA A 261 23.55 -11.94 11.40
CA ALA A 261 23.06 -13.22 11.92
C ALA A 261 23.15 -14.34 10.88
N PHE A 262 22.75 -14.06 9.63
CA PHE A 262 22.75 -15.02 8.54
C PHE A 262 24.17 -15.52 8.23
N VAL A 263 25.09 -14.62 7.89
CA VAL A 263 26.45 -14.98 7.49
C VAL A 263 27.23 -15.64 8.64
N THR A 264 27.07 -15.12 9.86
CA THR A 264 27.74 -15.71 11.04
C THR A 264 27.22 -17.11 11.36
N LEU A 265 25.88 -17.30 11.29
CA LEU A 265 25.27 -18.60 11.55
C LEU A 265 25.63 -19.61 10.45
N GLN A 266 25.59 -19.17 9.19
CA GLN A 266 26.03 -19.98 8.04
C GLN A 266 27.49 -20.44 8.22
N ASP A 267 28.42 -19.53 8.53
CA ASP A 267 29.83 -19.81 8.71
C ASP A 267 30.05 -20.81 9.84
N ARG A 268 29.38 -20.61 10.97
CA ARG A 268 29.50 -21.51 12.13
C ARG A 268 28.90 -22.89 11.89
N LEU A 269 27.72 -22.97 11.27
CA LEU A 269 27.05 -24.24 11.00
C LEU A 269 27.77 -25.06 9.92
N SER A 270 28.34 -24.41 8.90
CA SER A 270 29.12 -25.11 7.87
C SER A 270 30.40 -25.79 8.39
N LEU A 271 30.92 -25.32 9.50
CA LEU A 271 32.05 -25.99 10.20
C LEU A 271 31.64 -27.31 10.87
N PHE A 272 30.36 -27.46 11.26
CA PHE A 272 29.85 -28.66 11.92
C PHE A 272 29.32 -29.71 10.97
N THR A 273 28.71 -29.29 9.86
CA THR A 273 28.08 -30.21 8.90
C THR A 273 28.02 -29.62 7.50
N ALA A 274 28.25 -30.46 6.48
CA ALA A 274 28.04 -30.10 5.08
C ALA A 274 26.55 -29.79 4.81
N ASN A 275 25.66 -30.41 5.57
CA ASN A 275 24.21 -30.22 5.44
C ASN A 275 23.69 -29.13 6.40
N TRP A 276 24.39 -28.05 6.56
CA TRP A 276 24.07 -26.97 7.50
C TRP A 276 22.66 -26.37 7.29
N TRP A 277 22.11 -26.45 6.10
CA TRP A 277 20.75 -26.01 5.78
C TRP A 277 19.67 -26.74 6.60
N LEU A 278 19.89 -28.01 6.97
CA LEU A 278 18.95 -28.77 7.78
C LEU A 278 18.78 -28.19 9.20
N ILE A 279 19.79 -27.52 9.72
CA ILE A 279 19.74 -26.85 11.01
C ILE A 279 19.30 -25.39 10.85
N PHE A 280 19.80 -24.74 9.82
CA PHE A 280 19.58 -23.32 9.55
C PHE A 280 18.12 -22.99 9.21
N ALA A 281 17.47 -23.77 8.33
CA ALA A 281 16.10 -23.51 7.91
C ALA A 281 15.07 -23.58 9.06
N PRO A 282 15.10 -24.61 9.96
CA PRO A 282 14.25 -24.63 11.15
C PRO A 282 14.47 -23.44 12.10
N ILE A 283 15.73 -23.01 12.28
CA ILE A 283 16.05 -21.84 13.13
C ILE A 283 15.40 -20.58 12.55
N ILE A 284 15.56 -20.32 11.26
CA ILE A 284 14.94 -19.14 10.60
C ILE A 284 13.42 -19.22 10.66
N MET A 285 12.84 -20.39 10.36
CA MET A 285 11.40 -20.58 10.38
C MET A 285 10.82 -20.37 11.79
N GLY A 286 11.47 -20.97 12.80
CA GLY A 286 11.08 -20.79 14.20
C GLY A 286 11.18 -19.33 14.64
N PHE A 287 12.25 -18.63 14.22
CA PHE A 287 12.41 -17.22 14.53
C PHE A 287 11.38 -16.35 13.81
N ALA A 288 11.09 -16.60 12.53
CA ALA A 288 10.09 -15.86 11.77
C ALA A 288 8.67 -16.01 12.35
N LEU A 289 8.34 -17.21 12.88
CA LEU A 289 7.06 -17.46 13.57
C LEU A 289 7.03 -16.79 14.95
N ALA A 290 8.12 -16.82 15.70
CA ALA A 290 8.18 -16.23 17.06
C ALA A 290 8.29 -14.71 17.05
N SER A 291 8.93 -14.11 16.05
CA SER A 291 9.16 -12.67 15.94
C SER A 291 8.89 -12.13 14.53
N PRO A 292 7.62 -11.85 14.19
CA PRO A 292 7.26 -11.27 12.90
C PRO A 292 7.94 -9.91 12.59
N GLU A 293 8.43 -9.23 13.63
CA GLU A 293 9.14 -7.94 13.51
C GLU A 293 10.67 -8.11 13.33
N GLY A 294 11.14 -9.35 13.27
CA GLY A 294 12.55 -9.68 13.12
C GLY A 294 13.40 -9.43 14.38
N ILE A 295 14.72 -9.60 14.24
CA ILE A 295 15.72 -9.44 15.34
C ILE A 295 15.61 -8.02 15.92
N GLN A 296 15.57 -7.01 15.07
CA GLN A 296 15.52 -5.62 15.51
C GLN A 296 14.22 -5.30 16.27
N GLY A 297 13.07 -5.80 15.82
CA GLY A 297 11.80 -5.61 16.50
C GLY A 297 11.77 -6.31 17.86
N LEU A 298 12.28 -7.54 17.95
CA LEU A 298 12.39 -8.27 19.20
C LEU A 298 13.30 -7.53 20.21
N ALA A 299 14.47 -7.07 19.77
CA ALA A 299 15.38 -6.32 20.61
C ALA A 299 14.75 -5.02 21.15
N GLN A 300 13.95 -4.34 20.35
CA GLN A 300 13.25 -3.11 20.76
C GLN A 300 12.15 -3.40 21.79
N ARG A 301 11.39 -4.49 21.63
CA ARG A 301 10.39 -4.93 22.61
C ARG A 301 11.06 -5.24 23.97
N LEU A 302 12.15 -6.01 23.95
CA LEU A 302 12.86 -6.40 25.17
C LEU A 302 13.50 -5.20 25.88
N LEU A 303 13.97 -4.19 25.14
CA LEU A 303 14.64 -3.02 25.69
C LEU A 303 13.66 -1.87 26.00
N GLY A 304 12.36 -2.03 25.76
CA GLY A 304 11.34 -1.00 25.99
C GLY A 304 11.57 0.30 25.18
N ARG A 305 12.28 0.23 24.06
CA ARG A 305 12.68 1.39 23.26
C ARG A 305 11.71 1.63 22.10
N GLN A 306 11.52 2.92 21.76
CA GLN A 306 10.76 3.28 20.56
C GLN A 306 11.37 2.66 19.30
N SER A 307 10.52 2.02 18.52
CA SER A 307 10.85 1.37 17.27
C SER A 307 11.35 2.39 16.22
N TRP A 308 12.44 2.06 15.51
CA TRP A 308 12.82 2.73 14.26
C TRP A 308 12.10 2.11 13.08
N THR A 309 10.78 1.97 13.22
CA THR A 309 9.92 1.54 12.13
C THR A 309 10.01 2.54 10.98
N LEU A 310 9.74 2.06 9.79
CA LEU A 310 9.67 2.89 8.58
C LEU A 310 8.59 3.97 8.70
N THR A 311 7.57 3.74 9.53
CA THR A 311 6.50 4.69 9.86
C THR A 311 6.92 5.55 11.06
N ARG A 312 6.86 6.86 10.86
CA ARG A 312 7.16 7.85 11.91
C ARG A 312 5.85 8.27 12.58
N ASN A 313 5.74 8.09 13.89
CA ASN A 313 4.55 8.51 14.64
C ASN A 313 4.56 10.00 15.05
N GLN A 314 5.71 10.68 14.89
CA GLN A 314 5.82 12.12 15.18
C GLN A 314 5.43 12.92 13.95
N ILE A 315 4.38 13.70 14.04
CA ILE A 315 3.93 14.65 13.03
C ILE A 315 4.48 16.05 13.34
N PRO A 316 4.51 17.00 12.36
CA PRO A 316 4.83 18.39 12.63
C PRO A 316 3.90 18.99 13.67
N ASN A 317 4.42 19.92 14.48
CA ASN A 317 3.62 20.59 15.52
C ASN A 317 2.40 21.28 14.89
N ARG A 318 1.29 21.24 15.62
CA ARG A 318 0.09 21.98 15.25
C ARG A 318 0.41 23.47 15.34
N PRO A 319 0.11 24.29 14.31
CA PRO A 319 0.25 25.73 14.39
C PRO A 319 -0.77 26.32 15.36
N ASP A 320 -0.41 27.40 16.05
CA ASP A 320 -1.31 28.08 17.01
C ASP A 320 -2.58 28.60 16.33
N VAL A 321 -2.45 29.07 15.08
CA VAL A 321 -3.57 29.52 14.27
C VAL A 321 -3.65 28.66 13.00
N ILE A 322 -4.76 27.95 12.83
CA ILE A 322 -5.05 27.18 11.61
C ILE A 322 -5.91 28.06 10.71
N ALA A 323 -5.42 28.36 9.50
CA ALA A 323 -6.18 29.12 8.53
C ALA A 323 -7.48 28.36 8.15
N PRO A 324 -8.62 29.05 8.00
CA PRO A 324 -9.85 28.44 7.57
C PRO A 324 -9.69 27.82 6.17
N TYR A 325 -10.41 26.70 5.95
CA TYR A 325 -10.41 26.07 4.65
C TYR A 325 -11.03 27.00 3.61
N GLN A 326 -10.24 27.36 2.62
CA GLN A 326 -10.73 28.05 1.44
C GLN A 326 -10.63 27.11 0.25
N PRO A 327 -11.74 26.75 -0.38
CA PRO A 327 -11.73 25.97 -1.61
C PRO A 327 -10.95 26.75 -2.67
N ARG A 328 -9.97 26.13 -3.27
CA ARG A 328 -9.30 26.69 -4.44
C ARG A 328 -10.19 26.45 -5.68
N VAL A 329 -11.37 26.99 -5.64
CA VAL A 329 -12.23 26.98 -6.82
C VAL A 329 -11.54 27.89 -7.84
N LYS A 330 -11.00 27.34 -8.91
CA LYS A 330 -10.79 28.11 -10.15
C LYS A 330 -12.13 28.81 -10.40
N GLN A 331 -12.10 30.08 -10.83
CA GLN A 331 -13.30 30.76 -11.29
C GLN A 331 -14.01 29.86 -12.29
N MET A 332 -14.98 29.09 -11.79
CA MET A 332 -15.80 28.23 -12.62
C MET A 332 -16.89 29.09 -13.20
N ASP A 333 -17.06 29.00 -14.48
CA ASP A 333 -18.26 29.56 -15.11
C ASP A 333 -19.46 28.75 -14.59
N LEU A 334 -20.28 29.38 -13.75
CA LEU A 334 -21.47 28.75 -13.16
C LEU A 334 -22.53 28.37 -14.20
N SER A 335 -22.41 28.89 -15.43
CA SER A 335 -23.31 28.60 -16.52
C SER A 335 -22.96 27.30 -17.26
N GLN A 336 -21.75 26.77 -17.11
CA GLN A 336 -21.30 25.58 -17.82
C GLN A 336 -21.14 24.37 -16.90
N PRO A 337 -21.51 23.16 -17.37
CA PRO A 337 -21.35 21.95 -16.57
C PRO A 337 -19.88 21.64 -16.32
N VAL A 338 -19.56 21.25 -15.08
CA VAL A 338 -18.24 20.76 -14.69
C VAL A 338 -17.97 19.39 -15.29
N LEU A 339 -18.98 18.52 -15.31
CA LEU A 339 -18.91 17.20 -15.93
C LEU A 339 -20.00 17.10 -17.01
N THR A 340 -19.58 16.66 -18.19
CA THR A 340 -20.48 16.34 -19.30
C THR A 340 -20.23 14.91 -19.75
N VAL A 341 -21.27 14.11 -19.77
CA VAL A 341 -21.27 12.73 -20.25
C VAL A 341 -22.24 12.64 -21.43
N ARG A 342 -21.81 12.03 -22.54
CA ARG A 342 -22.63 11.89 -23.76
C ARG A 342 -22.55 10.47 -24.32
N ASN A 343 -23.72 9.88 -24.53
CA ASN A 343 -23.91 8.53 -25.10
C ASN A 343 -23.04 7.46 -24.43
N LEU A 344 -22.82 7.57 -23.10
CA LEU A 344 -21.92 6.68 -22.41
C LEU A 344 -22.50 5.28 -22.32
N THR A 345 -21.82 4.32 -22.97
CA THR A 345 -22.24 2.92 -23.01
C THR A 345 -21.09 2.03 -22.54
N ASN A 346 -21.43 1.05 -21.71
CA ASN A 346 -20.50 0.01 -21.27
C ASN A 346 -21.21 -1.33 -21.19
N ARG A 347 -20.55 -2.37 -21.71
CA ARG A 347 -21.06 -3.76 -21.68
C ARG A 347 -19.98 -4.74 -21.26
N PHE A 348 -20.38 -5.77 -20.55
CA PHE A 348 -19.59 -6.97 -20.26
C PHE A 348 -20.24 -8.18 -20.96
N GLY A 349 -19.69 -8.58 -22.09
CA GLY A 349 -20.34 -9.58 -22.94
C GLY A 349 -21.70 -9.06 -23.44
N SER A 350 -22.78 -9.74 -23.07
CA SER A 350 -24.18 -9.32 -23.40
C SER A 350 -24.81 -8.37 -22.40
N LEU A 351 -24.21 -8.21 -21.19
CA LEU A 351 -24.78 -7.39 -20.12
C LEU A 351 -24.39 -5.91 -20.29
N TYR A 352 -25.39 -5.06 -20.43
CA TYR A 352 -25.22 -3.60 -20.39
C TYR A 352 -25.22 -3.11 -18.95
N THR A 353 -24.14 -2.45 -18.53
CA THR A 353 -24.01 -1.82 -17.19
C THR A 353 -24.18 -0.29 -17.25
N ALA A 354 -24.05 0.29 -18.44
CA ALA A 354 -24.41 1.66 -18.79
C ALA A 354 -24.88 1.63 -20.24
N ARG A 355 -26.03 2.25 -20.52
CA ARG A 355 -26.64 2.26 -21.85
C ARG A 355 -27.09 3.67 -22.23
N ASN A 356 -26.37 4.28 -23.16
CA ASN A 356 -26.66 5.62 -23.70
C ASN A 356 -26.89 6.67 -22.58
N ILE A 357 -26.00 6.75 -21.61
CA ILE A 357 -26.13 7.68 -20.48
C ILE A 357 -25.65 9.06 -20.92
N ASP A 358 -26.55 10.04 -20.81
CA ASP A 358 -26.31 11.48 -20.95
C ASP A 358 -26.49 12.14 -19.58
N LEU A 359 -25.48 12.88 -19.10
CA LEU A 359 -25.52 13.51 -17.78
C LEU A 359 -24.67 14.79 -17.77
N ASP A 360 -25.23 15.85 -17.18
CA ASP A 360 -24.54 17.10 -16.90
C ASP A 360 -24.55 17.36 -15.40
N VAL A 361 -23.37 17.66 -14.83
CA VAL A 361 -23.21 18.05 -13.42
C VAL A 361 -22.77 19.50 -13.37
N MET A 362 -23.58 20.34 -12.73
CA MET A 362 -23.33 21.77 -12.62
C MET A 362 -22.36 22.08 -11.46
N PRO A 363 -21.62 23.20 -11.51
CA PRO A 363 -20.82 23.66 -10.38
C PRO A 363 -21.71 24.04 -9.18
N CYS A 364 -21.16 23.94 -7.97
CA CYS A 364 -21.85 24.29 -6.72
C CYS A 364 -23.21 23.60 -6.55
N GLN A 365 -23.31 22.33 -6.96
CA GLN A 365 -24.51 21.52 -6.91
C GLN A 365 -24.26 20.19 -6.24
N LEU A 366 -25.15 19.78 -5.36
CA LEU A 366 -25.21 18.40 -4.86
C LEU A 366 -26.15 17.58 -5.75
N HIS A 367 -25.54 16.81 -6.63
CA HIS A 367 -26.27 15.96 -7.57
C HIS A 367 -26.19 14.50 -7.09
N SER A 368 -27.32 13.90 -6.76
CA SER A 368 -27.36 12.49 -6.37
C SER A 368 -27.66 11.58 -7.57
N PHE A 369 -26.91 10.48 -7.62
CA PHE A 369 -27.05 9.44 -8.63
C PHE A 369 -27.51 8.15 -7.96
N ILE A 370 -28.77 7.80 -8.10
CA ILE A 370 -29.42 6.73 -7.35
C ILE A 370 -29.93 5.62 -8.26
N GLY A 371 -30.41 4.54 -7.68
CA GLY A 371 -30.98 3.39 -8.37
C GLY A 371 -30.94 2.14 -7.52
N PRO A 372 -31.69 1.09 -7.85
CA PRO A 372 -31.66 -0.19 -7.14
C PRO A 372 -30.29 -0.87 -7.20
N ASN A 373 -30.13 -1.92 -6.40
CA ASN A 373 -28.92 -2.73 -6.43
C ASN A 373 -28.75 -3.39 -7.80
N GLY A 374 -27.51 -3.40 -8.33
CA GLY A 374 -27.26 -3.91 -9.68
C GLY A 374 -27.56 -2.96 -10.82
N ALA A 375 -28.12 -1.75 -10.58
CA ALA A 375 -28.45 -0.79 -11.63
C ALA A 375 -27.26 -0.26 -12.45
N GLY A 376 -26.01 -0.46 -11.98
CA GLY A 376 -24.79 -0.01 -12.67
C GLY A 376 -24.10 1.22 -12.06
N LYS A 377 -24.55 1.72 -10.90
CA LYS A 377 -24.02 2.94 -10.26
C LYS A 377 -22.50 2.93 -10.05
N THR A 378 -21.97 1.89 -9.41
CA THR A 378 -20.52 1.74 -9.16
C THR A 378 -19.74 1.60 -10.47
N THR A 379 -20.31 0.93 -11.47
CA THR A 379 -19.71 0.84 -12.81
C THR A 379 -19.63 2.22 -13.45
N PHE A 380 -20.69 3.01 -13.37
CA PHE A 380 -20.69 4.39 -13.86
C PHE A 380 -19.59 5.24 -13.20
N PHE A 381 -19.43 5.17 -11.88
CA PHE A 381 -18.32 5.85 -11.18
C PHE A 381 -16.94 5.34 -11.61
N ASN A 382 -16.82 4.04 -11.87
CA ASN A 382 -15.56 3.48 -12.37
C ASN A 382 -15.23 3.99 -13.80
N LEU A 383 -16.24 4.21 -14.63
CA LEU A 383 -16.09 4.85 -15.94
C LEU A 383 -15.69 6.32 -15.80
N LEU A 384 -16.34 7.09 -14.92
CA LEU A 384 -15.99 8.49 -14.65
C LEU A 384 -14.57 8.66 -14.13
N THR A 385 -14.10 7.73 -13.30
CA THR A 385 -12.74 7.79 -12.71
C THR A 385 -11.66 7.21 -13.61
N GLY A 386 -12.01 6.49 -14.68
CA GLY A 386 -11.08 5.85 -15.60
C GLY A 386 -10.49 4.53 -15.07
N LEU A 387 -11.08 3.95 -14.03
CA LEU A 387 -10.80 2.58 -13.60
C LEU A 387 -11.33 1.56 -14.60
N LEU A 388 -12.43 1.91 -15.30
CA LEU A 388 -12.96 1.23 -16.46
C LEU A 388 -12.96 2.17 -17.66
N GLN A 389 -12.77 1.61 -18.85
CA GLN A 389 -12.90 2.34 -20.11
C GLN A 389 -14.30 2.07 -20.69
N PRO A 390 -15.04 3.09 -21.15
CA PRO A 390 -16.32 2.88 -21.79
C PRO A 390 -16.16 2.17 -23.13
N THR A 391 -17.19 1.42 -23.52
CA THR A 391 -17.27 0.82 -24.86
C THR A 391 -17.52 1.90 -25.89
N GLU A 392 -18.43 2.83 -25.60
CA GLU A 392 -18.81 3.95 -26.46
C GLU A 392 -19.11 5.20 -25.63
N GLY A 393 -19.17 6.35 -26.29
CA GLY A 393 -19.48 7.63 -25.68
C GLY A 393 -18.27 8.44 -25.26
N ARG A 394 -18.55 9.60 -24.65
CA ARG A 394 -17.54 10.59 -24.27
C ARG A 394 -17.79 11.15 -22.88
N ILE A 395 -16.70 11.37 -22.14
CA ILE A 395 -16.70 12.00 -20.83
C ILE A 395 -15.80 13.23 -20.91
N SER A 396 -16.36 14.41 -20.57
CA SER A 396 -15.62 15.67 -20.54
C SER A 396 -15.67 16.30 -19.14
N LEU A 397 -14.54 16.80 -18.66
CA LEU A 397 -14.41 17.52 -17.40
C LEU A 397 -13.95 18.97 -17.70
N ALA A 398 -14.76 19.94 -17.29
CA ALA A 398 -14.55 21.37 -17.61
C ALA A 398 -14.20 21.58 -19.09
N GLY A 399 -15.00 21.01 -19.99
CA GLY A 399 -14.85 21.08 -21.44
C GLY A 399 -13.74 20.22 -22.06
N ARG A 400 -12.89 19.57 -21.24
CA ARG A 400 -11.78 18.73 -21.70
C ARG A 400 -12.19 17.26 -21.74
N ASP A 401 -11.98 16.60 -22.87
CA ASP A 401 -12.19 15.16 -23.00
C ASP A 401 -11.23 14.37 -22.11
N ILE A 402 -11.79 13.55 -21.22
CA ILE A 402 -11.06 12.70 -20.27
C ILE A 402 -11.33 11.21 -20.52
N THR A 403 -12.06 10.84 -21.57
CA THR A 403 -12.59 9.49 -21.82
C THR A 403 -11.50 8.41 -21.73
N ARG A 404 -10.33 8.63 -22.34
CA ARG A 404 -9.23 7.67 -22.39
C ARG A 404 -8.13 7.92 -21.35
N LEU A 405 -8.27 8.95 -20.50
CA LEU A 405 -7.27 9.28 -19.50
C LEU A 405 -7.28 8.29 -18.35
N LYS A 406 -6.08 7.97 -17.84
CA LYS A 406 -5.90 7.12 -16.65
C LYS A 406 -6.37 7.84 -15.38
N PRO A 407 -6.73 7.11 -14.29
CA PRO A 407 -7.27 7.71 -13.07
C PRO A 407 -6.42 8.88 -12.54
N TYR A 408 -5.10 8.69 -12.40
CA TYR A 408 -4.22 9.73 -11.89
C TYR A 408 -4.18 11.00 -12.75
N GLN A 409 -4.46 10.91 -14.05
CA GLN A 409 -4.54 12.06 -14.96
C GLN A 409 -5.84 12.83 -14.76
N ARG A 410 -6.96 12.12 -14.56
CA ARG A 410 -8.28 12.75 -14.27
C ARG A 410 -8.26 13.51 -12.95
N VAL A 411 -7.60 12.94 -11.91
CA VAL A 411 -7.41 13.63 -10.62
C VAL A 411 -6.62 14.94 -10.79
N ARG A 412 -5.60 14.94 -11.63
CA ARG A 412 -4.83 16.16 -11.94
C ARG A 412 -5.64 17.25 -12.62
N LEU A 413 -6.71 16.87 -13.28
CA LEU A 413 -7.64 17.80 -13.94
C LEU A 413 -8.75 18.29 -13.00
N GLY A 414 -8.86 17.75 -11.79
CA GLY A 414 -9.79 18.22 -10.78
C GLY A 414 -10.97 17.26 -10.49
N LEU A 415 -10.84 15.97 -10.77
CA LEU A 415 -11.79 14.95 -10.37
C LEU A 415 -11.29 14.20 -9.14
N SER A 416 -12.04 14.12 -8.07
CA SER A 416 -11.71 13.29 -6.89
C SER A 416 -12.80 12.26 -6.63
N ARG A 417 -12.46 11.13 -6.01
CA ARG A 417 -13.41 10.09 -5.63
C ARG A 417 -13.15 9.57 -4.22
N SER A 418 -14.22 9.40 -3.42
CA SER A 418 -14.25 8.49 -2.29
C SER A 418 -14.65 7.08 -2.76
N PHE A 419 -14.42 6.08 -1.93
CA PHE A 419 -14.77 4.69 -2.23
C PHE A 419 -15.90 4.23 -1.32
N GLN A 420 -16.68 3.25 -1.76
CA GLN A 420 -17.75 2.63 -0.97
C GLN A 420 -17.19 2.03 0.33
N ILE A 421 -16.09 1.26 0.23
CA ILE A 421 -15.33 0.82 1.40
C ILE A 421 -14.27 1.87 1.68
N VAL A 422 -14.20 2.36 2.93
CA VAL A 422 -13.24 3.38 3.35
C VAL A 422 -11.82 2.98 2.93
N SER A 423 -11.21 3.84 2.14
CA SER A 423 -9.92 3.60 1.50
C SER A 423 -8.89 4.63 1.99
N VAL A 424 -8.31 4.35 3.14
CA VAL A 424 -7.24 5.14 3.76
C VAL A 424 -5.97 4.31 3.90
N PHE A 425 -4.82 4.95 4.12
CA PHE A 425 -3.57 4.28 4.45
C PHE A 425 -3.57 3.94 5.93
N LYS A 426 -3.92 2.70 6.25
CA LYS A 426 -4.23 2.24 7.62
C LYS A 426 -3.03 2.36 8.57
N ASN A 427 -1.83 2.12 8.08
CA ASN A 427 -0.60 2.15 8.87
C ASN A 427 0.02 3.55 9.00
N LEU A 428 -0.55 4.55 8.33
CA LEU A 428 -0.12 5.94 8.41
C LEU A 428 -1.03 6.72 9.37
N THR A 429 -0.52 7.83 9.90
CA THR A 429 -1.32 8.74 10.73
C THR A 429 -2.36 9.48 9.89
N ALA A 430 -3.39 10.03 10.53
CA ALA A 430 -4.38 10.88 9.87
C ALA A 430 -3.71 12.07 9.16
N PHE A 431 -2.70 12.68 9.79
CA PHE A 431 -1.91 13.75 9.20
C PHE A 431 -1.19 13.31 7.92
N GLU A 432 -0.50 12.16 7.95
CA GLU A 432 0.24 11.67 6.79
C GLU A 432 -0.67 11.29 5.62
N ASN A 433 -1.86 10.75 5.90
CA ASN A 433 -2.86 10.47 4.89
C ASN A 433 -3.24 11.70 4.07
N VAL A 434 -3.56 12.81 4.73
CA VAL A 434 -3.90 14.07 4.07
C VAL A 434 -2.66 14.69 3.42
N ARG A 435 -1.51 14.68 4.13
CA ARG A 435 -0.27 15.26 3.66
C ARG A 435 0.21 14.68 2.34
N ILE A 436 0.11 13.36 2.16
CA ILE A 436 0.49 12.69 0.90
C ILE A 436 -0.33 13.21 -0.27
N ALA A 437 -1.63 13.45 -0.08
CA ALA A 437 -2.49 14.02 -1.11
C ALA A 437 -2.11 15.48 -1.43
N VAL A 438 -1.88 16.32 -0.41
CA VAL A 438 -1.42 17.70 -0.57
C VAL A 438 -0.05 17.77 -1.25
N GLN A 439 0.89 16.93 -0.80
CA GLN A 439 2.27 16.85 -1.31
C GLN A 439 2.30 16.63 -2.82
N ARG A 440 1.36 15.88 -3.37
CA ARG A 440 1.29 15.54 -4.79
C ARG A 440 1.30 16.76 -5.71
N ARG A 441 0.79 17.91 -5.27
CA ARG A 441 0.71 19.13 -6.06
C ARG A 441 1.99 19.97 -6.00
N HIS A 442 2.80 19.75 -4.97
CA HIS A 442 4.06 20.44 -4.79
C HIS A 442 5.17 19.65 -5.51
N LYS A 443 5.65 20.18 -6.64
CA LYS A 443 6.81 19.60 -7.33
C LYS A 443 8.05 19.90 -6.48
N PRO A 444 8.71 18.89 -5.89
CA PRO A 444 9.95 19.14 -5.17
C PRO A 444 11.00 19.67 -6.17
N ARG A 445 11.74 20.73 -5.79
CA ARG A 445 12.96 21.11 -6.49
C ARG A 445 13.99 20.01 -6.34
N PHE A 446 14.94 19.89 -7.26
CA PHE A 446 15.96 18.83 -7.21
C PHE A 446 16.68 18.77 -5.84
N ALA A 447 17.03 19.92 -5.27
CA ALA A 447 17.62 20.04 -3.95
C ALA A 447 16.71 19.51 -2.80
N GLN A 448 15.41 19.37 -3.02
CA GLN A 448 14.44 18.89 -2.03
C GLN A 448 14.15 17.39 -2.14
N LEU A 449 14.73 16.68 -3.11
CA LEU A 449 14.51 15.24 -3.30
C LEU A 449 14.93 14.42 -2.07
N LEU A 450 15.97 14.86 -1.36
CA LEU A 450 16.47 14.25 -0.13
C LEU A 450 16.09 15.04 1.15
N ALA A 451 15.29 16.10 1.01
CA ALA A 451 14.81 16.86 2.17
C ALA A 451 13.74 16.08 2.93
N ASP A 452 13.72 16.23 4.24
CA ASP A 452 12.67 15.63 5.08
C ASP A 452 11.31 16.18 4.64
N ALA A 453 10.37 15.28 4.40
CA ALA A 453 9.01 15.60 3.99
C ALA A 453 8.30 16.53 4.98
N TYR A 454 8.64 16.48 6.26
CA TYR A 454 8.05 17.32 7.31
C TYR A 454 8.62 18.75 7.36
N ARG A 455 9.66 19.06 6.58
CA ARG A 455 10.16 20.43 6.39
C ARG A 455 9.46 21.20 5.26
N MET A 456 8.39 20.62 4.70
CA MET A 456 7.57 21.29 3.68
C MET A 456 6.46 22.11 4.35
N ASP A 457 6.78 23.30 4.89
CA ASP A 457 5.85 24.09 5.72
C ASP A 457 4.52 24.39 5.05
N GLN A 458 4.52 24.73 3.76
CA GLN A 458 3.29 24.98 2.99
C GLN A 458 2.39 23.73 2.90
N VAL A 459 3.00 22.54 2.72
CA VAL A 459 2.27 21.26 2.68
C VAL A 459 1.71 20.96 4.06
N ASN A 460 2.51 21.15 5.12
CA ASN A 460 2.10 20.92 6.49
C ASN A 460 0.96 21.86 6.91
N ALA A 461 1.08 23.16 6.64
CA ALA A 461 0.03 24.15 6.94
C ALA A 461 -1.28 23.80 6.24
N ARG A 462 -1.23 23.47 4.93
CA ARG A 462 -2.43 23.06 4.18
C ARG A 462 -3.03 21.76 4.74
N THR A 463 -2.19 20.84 5.20
CA THR A 463 -2.65 19.57 5.82
C THR A 463 -3.43 19.85 7.10
N TRP A 464 -2.91 20.74 7.97
CA TRP A 464 -3.62 21.14 9.18
C TRP A 464 -4.96 21.84 8.88
N THR A 465 -4.98 22.74 7.87
CA THR A 465 -6.21 23.38 7.41
C THR A 465 -7.28 22.37 7.00
N LEU A 466 -6.89 21.32 6.27
CA LEU A 466 -7.82 20.29 5.80
C LEU A 466 -8.32 19.38 6.92
N LEU A 467 -7.44 19.01 7.87
CA LEU A 467 -7.84 18.24 9.05
C LEU A 467 -8.82 19.03 9.93
N ALA A 468 -8.58 20.34 10.13
CA ALA A 468 -9.49 21.20 10.87
C ALA A 468 -10.84 21.38 10.15
N ALA A 469 -10.84 21.44 8.81
CA ALA A 469 -12.08 21.54 8.01
C ALA A 469 -13.04 20.37 8.23
N VAL A 470 -12.51 19.19 8.58
CA VAL A 470 -13.30 17.98 8.86
C VAL A 470 -13.35 17.62 10.35
N GLY A 471 -12.76 18.43 11.25
CA GLY A 471 -12.78 18.24 12.70
C GLY A 471 -11.83 17.15 13.23
N LEU A 472 -10.77 16.81 12.47
CA LEU A 472 -9.81 15.75 12.84
C LEU A 472 -8.45 16.26 13.31
N GLU A 473 -8.30 17.56 13.60
CA GLU A 473 -7.02 18.14 13.99
C GLU A 473 -6.47 17.57 15.31
N GLN A 474 -7.33 17.17 16.25
CA GLN A 474 -6.90 16.57 17.49
C GLN A 474 -6.46 15.10 17.35
N ARG A 475 -6.96 14.43 16.31
CA ARG A 475 -6.63 13.04 15.97
C ARG A 475 -5.49 12.91 14.94
N ALA A 476 -4.87 14.03 14.57
CA ALA A 476 -3.87 14.10 13.50
C ALA A 476 -2.70 13.12 13.67
N ALA A 477 -2.24 12.89 14.90
CA ALA A 477 -1.11 12.00 15.21
C ALA A 477 -1.50 10.52 15.30
N GLU A 478 -2.80 10.20 15.35
CA GLU A 478 -3.27 8.84 15.48
C GLU A 478 -3.15 8.06 14.16
N GLN A 479 -2.81 6.79 14.26
CA GLN A 479 -2.85 5.87 13.11
C GLN A 479 -4.30 5.62 12.70
N CYS A 480 -4.53 5.54 11.39
CA CYS A 480 -5.88 5.42 10.87
C CYS A 480 -6.61 4.12 11.28
N VAL A 481 -5.86 3.07 11.64
CA VAL A 481 -6.44 1.83 12.16
C VAL A 481 -7.16 2.05 13.49
N ASN A 482 -6.77 3.07 14.28
CA ASN A 482 -7.34 3.39 15.59
C ASN A 482 -8.50 4.41 15.53
N LEU A 483 -8.78 4.96 14.36
CA LEU A 483 -9.89 5.88 14.15
C LEU A 483 -11.22 5.11 14.04
N SER A 484 -12.29 5.69 14.56
CA SER A 484 -13.65 5.20 14.38
C SER A 484 -14.05 5.20 12.89
N HIS A 485 -15.09 4.48 12.54
CA HIS A 485 -15.57 4.42 11.15
C HIS A 485 -16.00 5.81 10.63
N GLY A 486 -16.64 6.63 11.49
CA GLY A 486 -17.02 8.01 11.18
C GLY A 486 -15.79 8.90 10.94
N GLU A 487 -14.80 8.83 11.83
CA GLU A 487 -13.54 9.57 11.68
C GLU A 487 -12.76 9.17 10.43
N GLN A 488 -12.73 7.87 10.10
CA GLN A 488 -12.11 7.39 8.86
C GLN A 488 -12.83 7.94 7.61
N ARG A 489 -14.15 8.09 7.67
CA ARG A 489 -14.94 8.66 6.57
C ARG A 489 -14.68 10.17 6.41
N LEU A 490 -14.61 10.91 7.52
CA LEU A 490 -14.21 12.32 7.51
C LEU A 490 -12.79 12.49 6.96
N LEU A 491 -11.87 11.61 7.35
CA LEU A 491 -10.50 11.60 6.82
C LEU A 491 -10.49 11.36 5.30
N GLU A 492 -11.31 10.45 4.80
CA GLU A 492 -11.41 10.19 3.36
C GLU A 492 -11.90 11.41 2.57
N ILE A 493 -12.83 12.17 3.14
CA ILE A 493 -13.28 13.45 2.57
C ILE A 493 -12.13 14.46 2.59
N ALA A 494 -11.39 14.59 3.72
CA ALA A 494 -10.23 15.48 3.81
C ALA A 494 -9.16 15.16 2.74
N ILE A 495 -8.88 13.87 2.53
CA ILE A 495 -7.96 13.41 1.48
C ILE A 495 -8.48 13.77 0.09
N SER A 496 -9.78 13.70 -0.13
CA SER A 496 -10.40 14.08 -1.41
C SER A 496 -10.30 15.59 -1.65
N LEU A 497 -10.53 16.42 -0.62
CA LEU A 497 -10.34 17.87 -0.66
C LEU A 497 -8.87 18.26 -0.90
N ALA A 498 -7.92 17.47 -0.39
CA ALA A 498 -6.49 17.70 -0.59
C ALA A 498 -6.05 17.64 -2.06
N THR A 499 -6.85 17.02 -2.92
CA THR A 499 -6.61 17.01 -4.38
C THR A 499 -7.01 18.32 -5.07
N ASP A 500 -7.64 19.28 -4.36
CA ASP A 500 -8.25 20.51 -4.89
C ASP A 500 -9.16 20.23 -6.09
N ALA A 501 -10.03 19.24 -5.95
CA ALA A 501 -10.94 18.79 -7.00
C ALA A 501 -12.06 19.81 -7.23
N SER A 502 -12.42 20.02 -8.50
CA SER A 502 -13.62 20.75 -8.89
C SER A 502 -14.88 19.89 -8.82
N LEU A 503 -14.72 18.57 -9.01
CA LEU A 503 -15.76 17.57 -8.93
C LEU A 503 -15.40 16.50 -7.88
N LEU A 504 -16.26 16.34 -6.88
CA LEU A 504 -16.16 15.31 -5.86
C LEU A 504 -17.15 14.18 -6.18
N LEU A 505 -16.65 12.97 -6.37
CA LEU A 505 -17.47 11.77 -6.52
C LEU A 505 -17.50 11.06 -5.16
N LEU A 506 -18.64 11.00 -4.50
CA LEU A 506 -18.82 10.36 -3.20
C LEU A 506 -19.69 9.11 -3.36
N ASP A 507 -19.11 7.96 -2.99
CA ASP A 507 -19.73 6.64 -3.15
C ASP A 507 -20.20 6.13 -1.80
N GLU A 508 -21.50 6.18 -1.54
CA GLU A 508 -22.19 5.79 -0.28
C GLU A 508 -21.48 6.33 0.99
N PRO A 509 -21.24 7.65 1.10
CA PRO A 509 -20.45 8.19 2.20
C PRO A 509 -21.11 8.06 3.57
N LEU A 510 -22.42 7.82 3.63
CA LEU A 510 -23.20 7.71 4.87
C LEU A 510 -23.46 6.26 5.27
N ALA A 511 -23.09 5.28 4.45
CA ALA A 511 -23.33 3.87 4.71
C ALA A 511 -22.51 3.36 5.91
N GLY A 512 -23.15 2.54 6.77
CA GLY A 512 -22.50 1.91 7.93
C GLY A 512 -22.19 2.84 9.11
N LEU A 513 -22.50 4.14 9.02
CA LEU A 513 -22.25 5.10 10.09
C LEU A 513 -23.36 5.08 11.15
N ALA A 514 -23.01 5.41 12.40
CA ALA A 514 -23.98 5.72 13.45
C ALA A 514 -24.78 6.98 13.13
N GLN A 515 -25.95 7.16 13.70
CA GLN A 515 -26.86 8.28 13.37
C GLN A 515 -26.19 9.65 13.60
N ALA A 516 -25.44 9.82 14.68
CA ALA A 516 -24.72 11.05 14.99
C ALA A 516 -23.65 11.36 13.91
N ASP A 517 -22.83 10.36 13.56
CA ASP A 517 -21.79 10.53 12.52
C ASP A 517 -22.38 10.84 11.16
N ARG A 518 -23.53 10.25 10.82
CA ARG A 518 -24.23 10.52 9.55
C ARG A 518 -24.67 11.97 9.44
N GLN A 519 -25.14 12.58 10.55
CA GLN A 519 -25.50 14.00 10.56
C GLN A 519 -24.29 14.88 10.32
N VAL A 520 -23.18 14.60 11.00
CA VAL A 520 -21.92 15.36 10.82
C VAL A 520 -21.40 15.27 9.40
N VAL A 521 -21.32 14.05 8.84
CA VAL A 521 -20.82 13.83 7.47
C VAL A 521 -21.79 14.43 6.45
N GLY A 522 -23.11 14.31 6.62
CA GLY A 522 -24.12 14.89 5.74
C GLY A 522 -24.05 16.41 5.72
N ALA A 523 -23.94 17.07 6.87
CA ALA A 523 -23.76 18.52 6.97
C ALA A 523 -22.45 19.00 6.33
N LEU A 524 -21.35 18.23 6.48
CA LEU A 524 -20.10 18.51 5.80
C LEU A 524 -20.26 18.44 4.27
N ILE A 525 -20.88 17.37 3.74
CA ILE A 525 -21.10 17.20 2.30
C ILE A 525 -21.93 18.37 1.75
N ARG A 526 -23.00 18.79 2.44
CA ARG A 526 -23.83 19.93 2.03
C ARG A 526 -23.02 21.23 1.96
N ARG A 527 -22.23 21.52 2.98
CA ARG A 527 -21.33 22.68 3.00
C ARG A 527 -20.29 22.64 1.88
N LEU A 528 -19.76 21.45 1.55
CA LEU A 528 -18.83 21.30 0.44
C LEU A 528 -19.47 21.54 -0.92
N ALA A 529 -20.74 21.21 -1.08
CA ALA A 529 -21.50 21.44 -2.32
C ALA A 529 -21.69 22.93 -2.63
N GLU A 530 -21.55 23.83 -1.65
CA GLU A 530 -21.58 25.28 -1.87
C GLU A 530 -20.39 25.80 -2.71
N ALA A 531 -19.29 25.02 -2.71
CA ALA A 531 -18.03 25.43 -3.34
C ALA A 531 -17.50 24.41 -4.37
N HIS A 532 -18.08 23.23 -4.43
CA HIS A 532 -17.65 22.14 -5.33
C HIS A 532 -18.88 21.56 -6.04
N ALA A 533 -18.70 21.02 -7.25
CA ALA A 533 -19.65 20.08 -7.79
C ALA A 533 -19.52 18.76 -7.05
N VAL A 534 -20.62 18.24 -6.51
CA VAL A 534 -20.64 16.97 -5.78
C VAL A 534 -21.58 16.00 -6.50
N LEU A 535 -21.06 14.86 -6.94
CA LEU A 535 -21.86 13.75 -7.43
C LEU A 535 -21.86 12.64 -6.38
N LEU A 536 -23.06 12.38 -5.81
CA LEU A 536 -23.25 11.50 -4.66
C LEU A 536 -24.00 10.24 -5.10
N ILE A 537 -23.46 9.05 -4.79
CA ILE A 537 -24.23 7.80 -4.80
C ILE A 537 -24.74 7.54 -3.39
N GLU A 538 -26.03 7.33 -3.25
CA GLU A 538 -26.68 6.88 -2.01
C GLU A 538 -27.87 5.98 -2.33
N HIS A 539 -28.27 5.19 -1.33
CA HIS A 539 -29.41 4.27 -1.45
C HIS A 539 -30.56 4.61 -0.49
N ASP A 540 -30.33 5.50 0.48
CA ASP A 540 -31.34 6.00 1.44
C ASP A 540 -32.11 7.16 0.80
N MET A 541 -33.32 6.87 0.29
CA MET A 541 -34.15 7.83 -0.45
C MET A 541 -34.52 9.07 0.37
N ASP A 542 -34.88 8.91 1.64
CA ASP A 542 -35.31 10.03 2.49
C ASP A 542 -34.19 11.07 2.63
N ARG A 543 -32.95 10.60 2.69
CA ARG A 543 -31.77 11.46 2.78
C ARG A 543 -31.42 12.11 1.47
N VAL A 544 -31.47 11.34 0.39
CA VAL A 544 -31.23 11.86 -0.96
C VAL A 544 -32.18 12.99 -1.27
N LEU A 545 -33.48 12.82 -0.96
CA LEU A 545 -34.51 13.83 -1.17
C LEU A 545 -34.27 15.11 -0.35
N THR A 546 -33.70 14.98 0.86
CA THR A 546 -33.45 16.12 1.75
C THR A 546 -32.12 16.84 1.48
N LEU A 547 -31.11 16.13 0.98
CA LEU A 547 -29.76 16.69 0.80
C LEU A 547 -29.51 17.26 -0.60
N SER A 548 -30.16 16.69 -1.63
CA SER A 548 -29.81 16.91 -3.04
C SER A 548 -30.48 18.11 -3.66
N ASP A 549 -29.77 18.78 -4.57
CA ASP A 549 -30.33 19.82 -5.44
C ASP A 549 -30.90 19.21 -6.73
N ARG A 550 -30.33 18.09 -7.19
CA ARG A 550 -30.76 17.33 -8.39
C ARG A 550 -30.56 15.85 -8.18
N ILE A 551 -31.40 15.03 -8.71
CA ILE A 551 -31.38 13.58 -8.62
C ILE A 551 -31.47 12.98 -10.02
N THR A 552 -30.57 12.05 -10.33
CA THR A 552 -30.64 11.20 -11.52
C THR A 552 -30.82 9.75 -11.09
N VAL A 553 -31.76 9.04 -11.69
CA VAL A 553 -32.10 7.65 -11.35
C VAL A 553 -31.66 6.71 -12.45
N LEU A 554 -30.85 5.73 -12.11
CA LEU A 554 -30.39 4.66 -12.98
C LEU A 554 -31.16 3.37 -12.68
N HIS A 555 -31.64 2.71 -13.73
CA HIS A 555 -32.25 1.39 -13.64
C HIS A 555 -31.79 0.52 -14.82
N GLN A 556 -31.28 -0.68 -14.53
CA GLN A 556 -30.76 -1.64 -15.53
C GLN A 556 -29.82 -1.00 -16.58
N GLY A 557 -28.92 -0.11 -16.11
CA GLY A 557 -27.94 0.58 -16.95
C GLY A 557 -28.48 1.79 -17.74
N ALA A 558 -29.74 2.10 -17.66
CA ALA A 558 -30.36 3.26 -18.36
C ALA A 558 -30.87 4.32 -17.38
N LEU A 559 -30.87 5.59 -17.79
CA LEU A 559 -31.47 6.67 -17.01
C LEU A 559 -33.00 6.64 -17.18
N ILE A 560 -33.71 6.63 -16.05
CA ILE A 560 -35.21 6.64 -16.06
C ILE A 560 -35.78 7.95 -15.56
N ALA A 561 -35.04 8.74 -14.80
CA ALA A 561 -35.48 10.08 -14.38
C ALA A 561 -34.26 10.96 -14.10
N ASP A 562 -34.39 12.26 -14.30
CA ASP A 562 -33.39 13.28 -13.97
C ASP A 562 -34.12 14.62 -13.71
N GLY A 563 -33.97 15.21 -12.52
CA GLY A 563 -34.67 16.42 -12.15
C GLY A 563 -34.50 16.82 -10.68
N LYS A 564 -35.40 17.71 -10.24
CA LYS A 564 -35.48 18.12 -8.83
C LYS A 564 -35.97 16.95 -7.95
N PRO A 565 -35.63 16.92 -6.66
CA PRO A 565 -36.02 15.84 -5.75
C PRO A 565 -37.53 15.56 -5.74
N ALA A 566 -38.38 16.61 -5.73
CA ALA A 566 -39.84 16.48 -5.75
C ALA A 566 -40.37 15.83 -7.03
N ASP A 567 -39.83 16.21 -8.19
CA ASP A 567 -40.25 15.69 -9.49
C ASP A 567 -39.87 14.21 -9.63
N VAL A 568 -38.69 13.85 -9.17
CA VAL A 568 -38.18 12.47 -9.20
C VAL A 568 -38.94 11.56 -8.23
N ALA A 569 -39.28 12.05 -7.04
CA ALA A 569 -40.07 11.30 -6.06
C ALA A 569 -41.48 10.98 -6.54
N ALA A 570 -42.07 11.86 -7.35
CA ALA A 570 -43.41 11.68 -7.93
C ALA A 570 -43.43 10.86 -9.23
N ASN A 571 -42.26 10.51 -9.78
CA ASN A 571 -42.18 9.84 -11.08
C ASN A 571 -42.62 8.36 -10.98
N PRO A 572 -43.67 7.93 -11.72
CA PRO A 572 -44.18 6.57 -11.69
C PRO A 572 -43.11 5.49 -12.04
N ALA A 573 -42.23 5.79 -12.99
CA ALA A 573 -41.17 4.88 -13.39
C ALA A 573 -40.15 4.65 -12.26
N VAL A 574 -39.84 5.69 -11.47
CA VAL A 574 -38.97 5.59 -10.30
C VAL A 574 -39.62 4.75 -9.21
N ILE A 575 -40.88 5.06 -8.90
CA ILE A 575 -41.67 4.30 -7.91
C ILE A 575 -41.73 2.83 -8.29
N SER A 576 -42.05 2.53 -9.58
CA SER A 576 -42.08 1.14 -10.07
C SER A 576 -40.74 0.44 -9.99
N ALA A 577 -39.63 1.13 -10.33
CA ALA A 577 -38.27 0.53 -10.25
C ALA A 577 -37.86 0.17 -8.84
N TYR A 578 -38.26 0.95 -7.83
CA TYR A 578 -37.96 0.64 -6.41
C TYR A 578 -38.97 -0.34 -5.79
N LEU A 579 -40.28 -0.18 -6.01
CA LEU A 579 -41.29 -1.10 -5.51
C LEU A 579 -41.33 -2.42 -6.28
N GLY A 580 -40.96 -2.42 -7.56
CA GLY A 580 -40.87 -3.62 -8.40
C GLY A 580 -39.71 -4.53 -7.90
N ALA A 581 -38.56 -3.95 -7.53
CA ALA A 581 -37.45 -4.70 -6.97
C ALA A 581 -37.78 -5.31 -5.60
N GLU A 582 -38.60 -4.64 -4.78
CA GLU A 582 -39.13 -5.23 -3.53
C GLU A 582 -40.15 -6.35 -3.78
N ARG A 583 -40.96 -6.24 -4.85
CA ARG A 583 -41.91 -7.30 -5.22
C ARG A 583 -41.22 -8.51 -5.85
N GLU A 584 -40.19 -8.34 -6.68
CA GLU A 584 -39.40 -9.45 -7.21
C GLU A 584 -38.64 -10.17 -6.08
N ALA A 585 -38.04 -9.44 -5.14
CA ALA A 585 -37.41 -10.01 -3.95
C ALA A 585 -38.44 -10.72 -3.02
N ALA A 586 -39.68 -10.21 -2.98
CA ALA A 586 -40.77 -10.83 -2.21
C ALA A 586 -41.39 -12.03 -2.94
N GLN A 587 -41.36 -12.08 -4.27
CA GLN A 587 -41.87 -13.21 -5.06
C GLN A 587 -40.89 -14.40 -5.13
N GLU A 588 -39.60 -14.20 -4.90
CA GLU A 588 -38.62 -15.26 -4.69
C GLU A 588 -38.69 -15.88 -3.28
N VAL A 589 -39.53 -15.36 -2.39
CA VAL A 589 -39.85 -16.07 -1.14
C VAL A 589 -40.69 -17.29 -1.51
N HIS A 590 -40.04 -18.37 -1.83
CA HIS A 590 -40.61 -19.71 -1.76
C HIS A 590 -41.31 -19.80 -0.41
N THR A 591 -42.66 -19.80 -0.39
CA THR A 591 -43.40 -20.28 0.76
C THR A 591 -43.00 -21.74 0.91
N PRO A 592 -42.19 -22.10 1.92
CA PRO A 592 -41.87 -23.51 2.10
C PRO A 592 -43.19 -24.18 2.41
N GLU A 593 -43.56 -25.21 1.63
CA GLU A 593 -44.57 -26.17 2.09
C GLU A 593 -44.22 -26.48 3.54
N LEU A 594 -45.16 -26.24 4.44
CA LEU A 594 -45.04 -26.54 5.86
C LEU A 594 -44.77 -28.05 6.00
N ARG A 595 -43.50 -28.43 5.90
CA ARG A 595 -43.04 -29.77 6.27
C ARG A 595 -43.30 -29.92 7.76
N ALA A 596 -43.80 -31.05 8.17
CA ALA A 596 -43.96 -31.38 9.58
C ALA A 596 -42.63 -31.07 10.31
N PRO A 597 -42.65 -30.42 11.45
CA PRO A 597 -41.44 -29.96 12.15
C PRO A 597 -40.56 -31.21 12.44
N GLY A 598 -39.34 -31.20 11.89
CA GLY A 598 -38.33 -32.23 12.10
C GLY A 598 -37.85 -32.32 13.54
N LYS A 599 -36.95 -33.23 13.84
CA LYS A 599 -36.35 -33.37 15.17
C LYS A 599 -35.56 -32.10 15.54
N PRO A 600 -35.54 -31.68 16.84
CA PRO A 600 -34.67 -30.60 17.29
C PRO A 600 -33.21 -30.94 16.94
N VAL A 601 -32.51 -29.97 16.29
CA VAL A 601 -31.09 -30.06 15.93
C VAL A 601 -30.25 -29.15 16.85
N LEU A 602 -30.87 -28.09 17.34
CA LEU A 602 -30.24 -27.17 18.31
C LEU A 602 -31.30 -26.67 19.26
N GLU A 603 -31.08 -26.83 20.56
CA GLU A 603 -31.94 -26.29 21.62
C GLU A 603 -31.10 -25.36 22.50
N VAL A 604 -31.52 -24.10 22.59
CA VAL A 604 -30.86 -23.06 23.41
C VAL A 604 -31.82 -22.72 24.55
N LYS A 605 -31.34 -22.89 25.79
CA LYS A 605 -32.14 -22.64 27.01
C LYS A 605 -31.49 -21.57 27.87
N ALA A 606 -32.19 -20.45 28.03
CA ALA A 606 -31.80 -19.35 28.90
C ALA A 606 -30.35 -18.88 28.72
N LEU A 607 -29.88 -18.82 27.48
CA LEU A 607 -28.49 -18.46 27.15
C LEU A 607 -28.16 -17.05 27.61
N THR A 608 -27.18 -16.94 28.50
CA THR A 608 -26.63 -15.68 29.01
C THR A 608 -25.13 -15.65 28.66
N ALA A 609 -24.69 -14.62 27.94
CA ALA A 609 -23.29 -14.47 27.56
C ALA A 609 -22.89 -13.00 27.31
N GLY A 610 -21.57 -12.74 27.36
CA GLY A 610 -21.02 -11.41 27.15
C GLY A 610 -19.51 -11.39 27.12
N TYR A 611 -18.91 -10.20 27.24
CA TYR A 611 -17.47 -10.00 27.20
C TYR A 611 -16.98 -9.31 28.48
N ALA A 612 -15.88 -9.76 29.05
CA ALA A 612 -15.20 -9.14 30.18
C ALA A 612 -16.12 -8.79 31.37
N GLY A 613 -17.06 -9.71 31.71
CA GLY A 613 -18.01 -9.53 32.83
C GLY A 613 -19.26 -8.70 32.48
N SER A 614 -19.40 -8.19 31.27
CA SER A 614 -20.61 -7.51 30.81
C SER A 614 -21.56 -8.50 30.14
N VAL A 615 -22.81 -8.56 30.61
CA VAL A 615 -23.87 -9.37 29.99
C VAL A 615 -24.43 -8.63 28.78
N ILE A 616 -24.30 -9.23 27.57
CA ILE A 616 -24.79 -8.67 26.30
C ILE A 616 -26.10 -9.38 25.89
N ILE A 617 -26.18 -10.68 26.10
CA ILE A 617 -27.41 -11.47 25.93
C ILE A 617 -27.82 -12.07 27.25
N ASP A 618 -29.11 -11.96 27.58
CA ASP A 618 -29.67 -12.47 28.82
C ASP A 618 -30.85 -13.38 28.53
N LYS A 619 -30.74 -14.62 28.99
CA LYS A 619 -31.79 -15.66 29.00
C LYS A 619 -32.47 -15.90 27.65
N VAL A 620 -31.71 -15.86 26.54
CA VAL A 620 -32.25 -16.13 25.21
C VAL A 620 -32.52 -17.62 25.06
N SER A 621 -33.72 -17.97 24.61
CA SER A 621 -34.12 -19.37 24.39
C SER A 621 -34.78 -19.51 23.01
N PHE A 622 -34.41 -20.55 22.28
CA PHE A 622 -35.04 -20.96 21.02
C PHE A 622 -34.65 -22.38 20.66
N THR A 623 -35.40 -22.97 19.73
CA THR A 623 -35.13 -24.31 19.21
C THR A 623 -35.08 -24.24 17.69
N LEU A 624 -34.07 -24.83 17.07
CA LEU A 624 -33.94 -24.99 15.65
C LEU A 624 -34.18 -26.49 15.30
N ARG A 625 -35.04 -26.75 14.32
CA ARG A 625 -35.42 -28.09 13.92
C ARG A 625 -34.81 -28.44 12.55
N GLU A 626 -34.74 -29.72 12.27
CA GLU A 626 -34.23 -30.26 10.99
C GLU A 626 -35.06 -29.70 9.83
N GLY A 627 -34.37 -29.10 8.83
CA GLY A 627 -35.01 -28.48 7.67
C GLY A 627 -35.58 -27.06 7.94
N GLU A 628 -35.39 -26.48 9.14
CA GLU A 628 -35.86 -25.18 9.51
C GLU A 628 -34.73 -24.11 9.31
N ALA A 629 -35.13 -22.93 8.87
CA ALA A 629 -34.27 -21.75 8.83
C ALA A 629 -34.76 -20.72 9.86
N LEU A 630 -33.95 -20.47 10.90
CA LEU A 630 -34.24 -19.50 11.95
C LEU A 630 -33.50 -18.20 11.72
N ALA A 631 -34.21 -17.06 11.60
CA ALA A 631 -33.62 -15.75 11.48
C ALA A 631 -33.59 -15.02 12.82
N ILE A 632 -32.40 -14.57 13.24
CA ILE A 632 -32.24 -13.73 14.45
C ILE A 632 -32.27 -12.25 14.00
N LEU A 633 -33.35 -11.55 14.30
CA LEU A 633 -33.59 -10.17 13.94
C LEU A 633 -33.40 -9.24 15.13
N GLY A 634 -33.03 -7.99 14.88
CA GLY A 634 -32.90 -6.95 15.90
C GLY A 634 -32.00 -5.79 15.46
N ARG A 635 -32.02 -4.67 16.18
CA ARG A 635 -31.18 -3.49 15.92
C ARG A 635 -29.68 -3.78 16.08
N ASN A 636 -28.83 -2.92 15.52
CA ASN A 636 -27.39 -3.06 15.74
C ASN A 636 -27.05 -2.85 17.22
N GLY A 637 -26.18 -3.73 17.76
CA GLY A 637 -25.77 -3.69 19.17
C GLY A 637 -26.62 -4.56 20.14
N VAL A 638 -27.73 -5.17 19.70
CA VAL A 638 -28.60 -6.00 20.61
C VAL A 638 -28.08 -7.41 20.90
N GLY A 639 -26.87 -7.76 20.43
CA GLY A 639 -26.27 -9.06 20.78
C GLY A 639 -26.41 -10.18 19.74
N LYS A 640 -26.94 -9.93 18.52
CA LYS A 640 -27.09 -10.97 17.47
C LYS A 640 -25.79 -11.74 17.17
N THR A 641 -24.72 -10.99 16.92
CA THR A 641 -23.39 -11.57 16.65
C THR A 641 -22.83 -12.28 17.89
N THR A 642 -23.13 -11.77 19.08
CA THR A 642 -22.74 -12.40 20.35
C THR A 642 -23.46 -13.73 20.52
N THR A 643 -24.76 -13.78 20.23
CA THR A 643 -25.54 -15.04 20.24
C THR A 643 -24.91 -16.08 19.34
N LEU A 644 -24.64 -15.74 18.07
CA LEU A 644 -24.01 -16.69 17.12
C LEU A 644 -22.62 -17.13 17.59
N LYS A 645 -21.80 -16.19 18.11
CA LYS A 645 -20.47 -16.52 18.62
C LYS A 645 -20.50 -17.39 19.87
N SER A 646 -21.49 -17.21 20.74
CA SER A 646 -21.68 -18.08 21.92
C SER A 646 -22.07 -19.49 21.53
N LEU A 647 -22.95 -19.66 20.52
CA LEU A 647 -23.29 -20.97 19.98
C LEU A 647 -22.09 -21.71 19.36
N MET A 648 -21.14 -20.96 18.80
CA MET A 648 -19.91 -21.51 18.21
C MET A 648 -18.76 -21.65 19.25
N GLY A 649 -19.00 -21.39 20.52
CA GLY A 649 -17.97 -21.47 21.56
C GLY A 649 -16.91 -20.35 21.52
N ALA A 650 -17.11 -19.30 20.72
CA ALA A 650 -16.19 -18.18 20.59
C ALA A 650 -16.40 -17.07 21.64
N VAL A 651 -17.46 -17.16 22.42
CA VAL A 651 -17.76 -16.29 23.57
C VAL A 651 -18.18 -17.18 24.73
N GLU A 652 -17.64 -16.94 25.91
CA GLU A 652 -17.94 -17.71 27.13
C GLU A 652 -19.39 -17.54 27.55
N ILE A 653 -20.07 -18.67 27.79
CA ILE A 653 -21.45 -18.71 28.26
C ILE A 653 -21.41 -18.60 29.78
N SER A 654 -22.03 -17.54 30.32
CA SER A 654 -22.11 -17.31 31.75
C SER A 654 -23.36 -17.95 32.39
N GLY A 655 -24.34 -18.38 31.61
CA GLY A 655 -25.55 -19.04 32.08
C GLY A 655 -26.36 -19.65 30.94
N GLY A 656 -27.18 -20.67 31.24
CA GLY A 656 -27.99 -21.40 30.26
C GLY A 656 -27.27 -22.60 29.65
N GLU A 657 -27.96 -23.28 28.74
CA GLU A 657 -27.49 -24.51 28.09
C GLU A 657 -27.70 -24.44 26.57
N VAL A 658 -26.77 -25.03 25.82
CA VAL A 658 -26.85 -25.24 24.38
C VAL A 658 -26.75 -26.74 24.14
N LEU A 659 -27.80 -27.34 23.61
CA LEU A 659 -27.95 -28.78 23.41
C LEU A 659 -28.07 -29.15 21.94
#